data_df0243d4e27c5caec928f374bf1f3aa2
#
_entry.id   df0243d4e27c5caec928f374bf1f3aa2
#
_cell.length_a   1.000
_cell.length_b   1.000
_cell.length_c   1.000
_cell.angle_alpha   90.00
_cell.angle_beta   90.00
_cell.angle_gamma   90.00
#
_symmetry.space_group_name_H-M   'P 1'
#
loop_
_entity.id
_entity.type
_entity.pdbx_description
1 polymer ?
#
loop_
_entity_poly.entity_id
_entity_poly.type
_entity_poly.pdbx_seq_one_letter_code
_entity_poly.pdbx_strand_id
1 'polypeptide(L)'
;MKNLKKLMLLMVMFAFSFVAKAQETTSEIQGNVLAGKEAIAGATVQAIHQPTGTKYTTSTRADGRYNLPNVKIGGPYVVTVSFVGYKAETQNDITLLLGQTHRANFSLVEAKSTLKEVVVTSGQNKVFNSSRNGSQEIINRRLIESVPNVNRSWKDLVKLVPSQNNLSFGGMSSQLNNVTLDGANFNNSFGLGDGTLGGQTGAQPISLDAIEQIQVNVSPFDVKYGGFAGGSINTVTRSGKNQAFGSVYQFFKNKDLQGYKVGDITMPEQPFTYDLKGFTAGGAIVKNKLFFFVNGEQEERMEPGTQWTASTPTSAPNGNSISQAKAADLDALRQFLIDKYSYDPGAYQGYQYGSKSQRLTTKLDWTINSKNSFSFKYTMLRSSADIPPSNSQSVNASNGRRPSTTAMPFYGAGYTINNNADIFIGELNTRFSNNASNKLQIGYTKLRDFRGTLTSGNFPQVDILDGNGQPYTTFGYERFTYGNVLNTDVVQVNNIFNLYKGKHEFTFGTQNSFKQYSNGFSPNYAGAFRFNSLADFYASAAGTKPAAVYDLSWSLTGDFPLVGPKNTELSLFAQDKFRVKDNFTLTYGIRADYVSFADNFLYNPVVDTLSKFYNGVRLNTGLAPAASLQISPRIGFNYDVFDDQTLQIRGGSGLFQGPPPFVWISNQASNSGMALFGSITNATGYMFSPDIDKYRPTPTPGLSKSYSLNVTDPNYKFPQVWKSTLAVDKKILGWTVTAEGTYIKNINATVFQNVALPSTGNTTLSDGRTRFVKRSVYDATGAAQTAANPNIGNAIYMTNANIGYVLFGTLQIQRQFKNLAVNASYTRQTATDA
;
A
#
# COMPACT_ATOMS: atom_id res chain seq x y z
N MET A 1 -42.15 -14.73 -30.04
CA MET A 1 -42.21 -13.65 -29.06
C MET A 1 -41.95 -14.09 -27.60
N LYS A 2 -42.51 -15.17 -27.04
CA LYS A 2 -42.24 -15.64 -25.66
C LYS A 2 -40.78 -16.04 -25.43
N ASN A 3 -40.11 -16.66 -26.40
CA ASN A 3 -38.69 -17.06 -26.26
C ASN A 3 -37.72 -15.87 -26.41
N LEU A 4 -38.08 -14.86 -27.17
CA LEU A 4 -37.28 -13.62 -27.29
C LEU A 4 -37.34 -12.80 -25.99
N LYS A 5 -38.50 -12.74 -25.32
CA LYS A 5 -38.62 -12.11 -23.99
C LYS A 5 -37.86 -12.88 -22.92
N LYS A 6 -37.82 -14.23 -22.97
CA LYS A 6 -36.99 -15.06 -22.06
C LYS A 6 -35.51 -14.84 -22.35
N LEU A 7 -35.10 -14.77 -23.62
CA LEU A 7 -33.73 -14.49 -24.01
C LEU A 7 -33.29 -13.05 -23.60
N MET A 8 -34.17 -12.06 -23.81
CA MET A 8 -33.95 -10.69 -23.32
C MET A 8 -33.91 -10.60 -21.81
N LEU A 9 -34.77 -11.34 -21.08
CA LEU A 9 -34.73 -11.42 -19.63
C LEU A 9 -33.46 -12.13 -19.14
N LEU A 10 -33.04 -13.17 -19.85
CA LEU A 10 -31.74 -13.84 -19.59
C LEU A 10 -30.56 -12.93 -19.91
N MET A 11 -30.59 -12.17 -21.02
CA MET A 11 -29.58 -11.16 -21.33
C MET A 11 -29.56 -10.00 -20.31
N VAL A 12 -30.73 -9.53 -19.87
CA VAL A 12 -30.84 -8.51 -18.81
C VAL A 12 -30.37 -9.08 -17.47
N MET A 13 -30.75 -10.31 -17.10
CA MET A 13 -30.20 -10.99 -15.92
C MET A 13 -28.68 -11.23 -16.05
N PHE A 14 -28.18 -11.55 -17.23
CA PHE A 14 -26.76 -11.69 -17.52
C PHE A 14 -26.03 -10.33 -17.50
N ALA A 15 -26.65 -9.26 -17.99
CA ALA A 15 -26.11 -7.89 -17.90
C ALA A 15 -26.10 -7.35 -16.47
N PHE A 16 -27.09 -7.66 -15.64
CA PHE A 16 -27.09 -7.37 -14.20
C PHE A 16 -26.14 -8.27 -13.40
N SER A 17 -25.66 -9.41 -13.95
CA SER A 17 -24.65 -10.27 -13.34
C SER A 17 -23.22 -9.72 -13.47
N PHE A 18 -23.01 -8.64 -14.24
CA PHE A 18 -21.68 -8.07 -14.52
C PHE A 18 -21.20 -7.05 -13.47
N VAL A 19 -21.89 -6.88 -12.35
CA VAL A 19 -21.46 -5.90 -11.37
C VAL A 19 -21.23 -6.60 -10.04
N ALA A 20 -19.99 -6.68 -9.64
CA ALA A 20 -19.54 -6.66 -8.24
C ALA A 20 -18.50 -7.70 -7.81
N LYS A 21 -17.60 -7.32 -6.88
CA LYS A 21 -16.48 -8.12 -6.34
C LYS A 21 -16.25 -8.00 -4.84
N ALA A 22 -15.59 -9.00 -4.22
CA ALA A 22 -15.06 -8.87 -2.86
C ALA A 22 -13.77 -9.68 -2.66
N GLN A 23 -12.80 -9.10 -1.91
CA GLN A 23 -11.77 -9.90 -1.25
C GLN A 23 -12.35 -10.57 0.00
N GLU A 24 -11.61 -11.57 0.55
CA GLU A 24 -12.10 -12.38 1.65
C GLU A 24 -12.19 -11.58 2.95
N THR A 25 -13.38 -11.55 3.55
CA THR A 25 -13.68 -10.92 4.86
C THR A 25 -14.28 -11.93 5.84
N THR A 26 -14.51 -13.14 5.37
CA THR A 26 -15.26 -14.20 6.05
C THR A 26 -14.48 -15.52 6.05
N SER A 27 -15.06 -16.52 6.69
CA SER A 27 -14.61 -17.91 6.69
C SER A 27 -15.72 -18.82 6.20
N GLU A 28 -15.45 -20.13 6.12
CA GLU A 28 -16.41 -21.15 5.77
C GLU A 28 -16.34 -22.32 6.75
N ILE A 29 -17.49 -22.94 7.04
CA ILE A 29 -17.56 -24.24 7.72
C ILE A 29 -18.11 -25.26 6.74
N GLN A 30 -17.44 -26.39 6.58
CA GLN A 30 -17.88 -27.49 5.73
C GLN A 30 -17.63 -28.83 6.39
N GLY A 31 -18.33 -29.87 5.95
CA GLY A 31 -18.12 -31.21 6.48
C GLY A 31 -19.05 -32.26 5.85
N ASN A 32 -18.97 -33.46 6.42
CA ASN A 32 -19.83 -34.59 6.09
C ASN A 32 -20.61 -35.01 7.34
N VAL A 33 -21.84 -35.46 7.15
CA VAL A 33 -22.66 -36.09 8.19
C VAL A 33 -22.91 -37.52 7.76
N LEU A 34 -22.45 -38.48 8.56
CA LEU A 34 -22.57 -39.91 8.30
C LEU A 34 -23.30 -40.62 9.45
N ALA A 35 -23.92 -41.71 9.20
CA ALA A 35 -24.29 -42.73 10.21
C ALA A 35 -23.57 -44.04 9.85
N GLY A 36 -22.53 -44.37 10.64
CA GLY A 36 -21.57 -45.40 10.24
C GLY A 36 -20.85 -45.04 8.93
N LYS A 37 -21.19 -45.74 7.84
CA LYS A 37 -20.66 -45.47 6.49
C LYS A 37 -21.65 -44.77 5.57
N GLU A 38 -22.91 -44.62 5.98
CA GLU A 38 -23.99 -44.09 5.16
C GLU A 38 -24.07 -42.55 5.29
N ALA A 39 -24.25 -41.90 4.14
CA ALA A 39 -24.42 -40.46 4.08
C ALA A 39 -25.82 -40.03 4.54
N ILE A 40 -25.93 -39.12 5.47
CA ILE A 40 -27.21 -38.59 5.93
C ILE A 40 -27.57 -37.35 5.11
N ALA A 41 -28.59 -37.52 4.22
CA ALA A 41 -29.17 -36.39 3.47
C ALA A 41 -30.24 -35.67 4.29
N GLY A 42 -30.30 -34.33 4.20
CA GLY A 42 -31.32 -33.52 4.86
C GLY A 42 -31.07 -33.24 6.35
N ALA A 43 -29.95 -33.70 6.94
CA ALA A 43 -29.61 -33.37 8.31
C ALA A 43 -29.41 -31.83 8.46
N THR A 44 -29.98 -31.25 9.50
CA THR A 44 -29.86 -29.84 9.80
C THR A 44 -28.50 -29.58 10.50
N VAL A 45 -27.70 -28.70 9.92
CA VAL A 45 -26.44 -28.22 10.51
C VAL A 45 -26.58 -26.75 10.89
N GLN A 46 -26.37 -26.45 12.18
CA GLN A 46 -26.44 -25.09 12.71
C GLN A 46 -25.14 -24.70 13.38
N ALA A 47 -24.53 -23.61 12.92
CA ALA A 47 -23.38 -22.97 13.57
C ALA A 47 -23.85 -21.70 14.27
N ILE A 48 -23.54 -21.57 15.56
CA ILE A 48 -23.88 -20.39 16.38
C ILE A 48 -22.59 -19.69 16.78
N HIS A 49 -22.42 -18.44 16.34
CA HIS A 49 -21.38 -17.54 16.82
C HIS A 49 -21.73 -17.04 18.22
N GLN A 50 -21.10 -17.59 19.25
CA GLN A 50 -21.45 -17.34 20.64
C GLN A 50 -21.43 -15.85 21.01
N PRO A 51 -20.41 -15.06 20.60
CA PRO A 51 -20.35 -13.64 20.98
C PRO A 51 -21.51 -12.78 20.45
N THR A 52 -22.10 -13.15 19.29
CA THR A 52 -23.21 -12.38 18.68
C THR A 52 -24.54 -13.10 18.68
N GLY A 53 -24.57 -14.40 19.04
CA GLY A 53 -25.76 -15.24 18.90
C GLY A 53 -26.22 -15.45 17.46
N THR A 54 -25.43 -15.04 16.47
CA THR A 54 -25.78 -15.19 15.05
C THR A 54 -25.78 -16.66 14.68
N LYS A 55 -26.88 -17.11 14.05
CA LYS A 55 -27.11 -18.49 13.64
C LYS A 55 -26.94 -18.64 12.13
N TYR A 56 -26.09 -19.55 11.73
CA TYR A 56 -25.89 -19.99 10.36
C TYR A 56 -26.44 -21.41 10.24
N THR A 57 -27.44 -21.66 9.40
CA THR A 57 -28.09 -22.95 9.29
C THR A 57 -28.12 -23.41 7.84
N THR A 58 -27.79 -24.68 7.59
CA THR A 58 -27.87 -25.34 6.29
C THR A 58 -28.40 -26.75 6.49
N SER A 59 -28.65 -27.49 5.40
CA SER A 59 -28.89 -28.94 5.44
C SER A 59 -27.88 -29.68 4.58
N THR A 60 -27.63 -30.94 4.93
CA THR A 60 -26.77 -31.81 4.13
C THR A 60 -27.40 -32.15 2.79
N ARG A 61 -26.56 -32.26 1.77
CA ARG A 61 -26.95 -32.72 0.43
C ARG A 61 -27.10 -34.26 0.39
N ALA A 62 -27.49 -34.81 -0.77
CA ALA A 62 -27.69 -36.27 -0.94
C ALA A 62 -26.43 -37.10 -0.62
N ASP A 63 -25.24 -36.51 -0.74
CA ASP A 63 -23.96 -37.13 -0.43
C ASP A 63 -23.50 -36.91 1.03
N GLY A 64 -24.40 -36.41 1.91
CA GLY A 64 -24.11 -36.12 3.31
C GLY A 64 -23.26 -34.87 3.55
N ARG A 65 -22.83 -34.16 2.49
CA ARG A 65 -21.97 -32.98 2.59
C ARG A 65 -22.78 -31.73 2.83
N TYR A 66 -22.15 -30.76 3.55
CA TYR A 66 -22.72 -29.45 3.75
C TYR A 66 -21.66 -28.36 3.66
N ASN A 67 -22.11 -27.13 3.37
CA ASN A 67 -21.31 -25.91 3.39
C ASN A 67 -22.09 -24.80 4.10
N LEU A 68 -21.40 -24.04 4.95
CA LEU A 68 -21.84 -22.80 5.55
C LEU A 68 -20.86 -21.71 5.11
N PRO A 69 -21.08 -21.07 3.95
CA PRO A 69 -20.24 -20.00 3.44
C PRO A 69 -20.51 -18.68 4.13
N ASN A 70 -19.60 -17.73 3.95
CA ASN A 70 -19.71 -16.34 4.42
C ASN A 70 -19.96 -16.24 5.94
N VAL A 71 -19.34 -17.12 6.72
CA VAL A 71 -19.43 -17.14 8.18
C VAL A 71 -18.43 -16.13 8.76
N LYS A 72 -18.82 -15.35 9.75
CA LYS A 72 -17.99 -14.36 10.42
C LYS A 72 -16.74 -14.99 11.02
N ILE A 73 -15.59 -14.36 10.86
CA ILE A 73 -14.31 -14.79 11.47
C ILE A 73 -14.32 -14.62 13.00
N GLY A 74 -13.41 -15.33 13.67
CA GLY A 74 -13.33 -15.35 15.14
C GLY A 74 -14.15 -16.47 15.74
N GLY A 75 -14.71 -16.25 16.93
CA GLY A 75 -15.47 -17.26 17.68
C GLY A 75 -15.51 -16.94 19.18
N PRO A 76 -15.84 -17.93 20.02
CA PRO A 76 -16.08 -19.34 19.70
C PRO A 76 -17.43 -19.59 18.99
N TYR A 77 -17.43 -20.66 18.20
CA TYR A 77 -18.65 -21.22 17.60
C TYR A 77 -19.02 -22.55 18.24
N VAL A 78 -20.32 -22.82 18.23
CA VAL A 78 -20.89 -24.13 18.50
C VAL A 78 -21.57 -24.60 17.22
N VAL A 79 -21.17 -25.78 16.71
CA VAL A 79 -21.76 -26.39 15.52
C VAL A 79 -22.49 -27.65 15.92
N THR A 80 -23.81 -27.68 15.70
CA THR A 80 -24.69 -28.79 16.04
C THR A 80 -25.33 -29.38 14.78
N VAL A 81 -25.33 -30.70 14.71
CA VAL A 81 -26.03 -31.44 13.67
C VAL A 81 -27.18 -32.22 14.30
N SER A 82 -28.37 -32.19 13.67
CA SER A 82 -29.56 -32.92 14.08
C SER A 82 -30.27 -33.55 12.90
N PHE A 83 -30.79 -34.77 13.09
CA PHE A 83 -31.58 -35.47 12.14
C PHE A 83 -32.64 -36.34 12.85
N VAL A 84 -33.80 -36.53 12.24
CA VAL A 84 -34.89 -37.30 12.84
C VAL A 84 -34.46 -38.75 13.04
N GLY A 85 -34.66 -39.32 14.24
CA GLY A 85 -34.25 -40.65 14.60
C GLY A 85 -32.81 -40.82 15.07
N TYR A 86 -32.02 -39.74 15.06
CA TYR A 86 -30.63 -39.73 15.51
C TYR A 86 -30.41 -38.79 16.69
N LYS A 87 -29.38 -39.06 17.46
CA LYS A 87 -28.91 -38.18 18.54
C LYS A 87 -28.18 -36.99 17.92
N ALA A 88 -28.45 -35.77 18.41
CA ALA A 88 -27.73 -34.58 17.96
C ALA A 88 -26.27 -34.65 18.42
N GLU A 89 -25.34 -34.30 17.54
CA GLU A 89 -23.91 -34.20 17.82
C GLU A 89 -23.46 -32.75 17.74
N THR A 90 -22.55 -32.35 18.67
CA THR A 90 -22.12 -30.96 18.81
C THR A 90 -20.59 -30.88 18.91
N GLN A 91 -20.01 -29.93 18.18
CA GLN A 91 -18.62 -29.52 18.32
C GLN A 91 -18.55 -28.10 18.88
N ASN A 92 -17.77 -27.90 19.93
CA ASN A 92 -17.64 -26.63 20.68
C ASN A 92 -16.28 -25.97 20.43
N ASP A 93 -16.17 -24.70 20.85
CA ASP A 93 -14.93 -23.90 20.89
C ASP A 93 -14.23 -23.73 19.52
N ILE A 94 -15.00 -23.73 18.43
CA ILE A 94 -14.47 -23.55 17.09
C ILE A 94 -14.14 -22.07 16.87
N THR A 95 -12.90 -21.76 16.50
CA THR A 95 -12.47 -20.41 16.08
C THR A 95 -12.20 -20.41 14.58
N LEU A 96 -12.79 -19.46 13.85
CA LEU A 96 -12.69 -19.37 12.41
C LEU A 96 -11.61 -18.35 12.01
N LEU A 97 -10.76 -18.75 11.05
CA LEU A 97 -9.69 -17.90 10.52
C LEU A 97 -10.04 -17.36 9.14
N LEU A 98 -9.56 -16.16 8.87
CA LEU A 98 -9.84 -15.39 7.66
C LEU A 98 -9.46 -16.16 6.39
N GLY A 99 -10.42 -16.30 5.46
CA GLY A 99 -10.22 -16.95 4.18
C GLY A 99 -9.93 -18.45 4.25
N GLN A 100 -10.04 -19.07 5.43
CA GLN A 100 -9.87 -20.51 5.63
C GLN A 100 -11.20 -21.22 5.74
N THR A 101 -11.20 -22.51 5.35
CA THR A 101 -12.33 -23.41 5.51
C THR A 101 -12.13 -24.28 6.75
N HIS A 102 -13.02 -24.19 7.72
CA HIS A 102 -13.03 -25.11 8.86
C HIS A 102 -13.79 -26.39 8.51
N ARG A 103 -13.15 -27.54 8.75
CA ARG A 103 -13.76 -28.84 8.49
C ARG A 103 -14.35 -29.41 9.78
N ALA A 104 -15.68 -29.58 9.79
CA ALA A 104 -16.43 -30.19 10.90
C ALA A 104 -17.23 -31.39 10.36
N ASN A 105 -16.72 -32.59 10.62
CA ASN A 105 -17.39 -33.85 10.25
C ASN A 105 -18.13 -34.39 11.47
N PHE A 106 -19.28 -35.05 11.23
CA PHE A 106 -20.16 -35.58 12.26
C PHE A 106 -20.53 -37.05 11.94
N SER A 107 -20.60 -37.87 13.00
CA SER A 107 -21.00 -39.29 12.90
C SER A 107 -22.19 -39.55 13.82
N LEU A 108 -23.39 -39.46 13.28
CA LEU A 108 -24.63 -39.57 14.04
C LEU A 108 -24.89 -41.02 14.45
N VAL A 109 -25.39 -41.19 15.67
CA VAL A 109 -25.78 -42.47 16.27
C VAL A 109 -27.30 -42.47 16.47
N GLU A 110 -27.97 -43.60 16.18
CA GLU A 110 -29.40 -43.72 16.38
C GLU A 110 -29.84 -43.43 17.83
N ALA A 111 -31.01 -42.80 17.99
CA ALA A 111 -31.52 -42.35 19.26
C ALA A 111 -31.77 -43.43 20.32
N LYS A 112 -31.84 -44.70 19.89
CA LYS A 112 -32.02 -45.86 20.79
C LYS A 112 -30.72 -46.28 21.53
N SER A 113 -29.57 -45.74 21.18
CA SER A 113 -28.27 -46.03 21.82
C SER A 113 -28.08 -45.18 23.07
N THR A 114 -27.77 -45.79 24.21
CA THR A 114 -27.56 -45.15 25.54
C THR A 114 -26.18 -44.53 25.73
N LEU A 115 -25.45 -44.21 24.69
CA LEU A 115 -24.13 -43.52 24.77
C LEU A 115 -24.26 -42.07 25.19
N LYS A 116 -23.32 -41.61 26.08
CA LYS A 116 -23.25 -40.19 26.54
C LYS A 116 -22.97 -39.28 25.35
N GLU A 117 -23.45 -38.05 25.42
CA GLU A 117 -23.13 -36.97 24.49
C GLU A 117 -21.60 -36.87 24.31
N VAL A 118 -21.10 -36.96 23.09
CA VAL A 118 -19.68 -36.82 22.78
C VAL A 118 -19.45 -35.35 22.44
N VAL A 119 -18.89 -34.63 23.38
CA VAL A 119 -18.41 -33.25 23.17
C VAL A 119 -16.97 -33.33 22.67
N VAL A 120 -16.76 -33.00 21.41
CA VAL A 120 -15.41 -32.91 20.83
C VAL A 120 -14.94 -31.47 20.88
N THR A 121 -13.85 -31.18 21.60
CA THR A 121 -13.18 -29.88 21.59
C THR A 121 -12.21 -29.87 20.41
N SER A 122 -12.52 -29.09 19.38
CA SER A 122 -11.68 -28.99 18.18
C SER A 122 -10.76 -27.77 18.25
N GLY A 123 -9.50 -27.99 18.61
CA GLY A 123 -8.45 -26.95 18.43
C GLY A 123 -8.11 -26.79 16.95
N GLN A 124 -8.40 -25.62 16.35
CA GLN A 124 -8.05 -25.38 14.96
C GLN A 124 -6.52 -25.28 14.80
N ASN A 125 -5.96 -26.15 13.95
CA ASN A 125 -4.54 -26.09 13.59
C ASN A 125 -4.39 -25.11 12.38
N LYS A 126 -3.69 -24.01 12.56
CA LYS A 126 -3.44 -23.00 11.52
C LYS A 126 -2.74 -23.56 10.28
N VAL A 127 -1.89 -24.56 10.47
CA VAL A 127 -1.00 -25.10 9.44
C VAL A 127 -1.71 -26.18 8.63
N PHE A 128 -2.35 -27.13 9.28
CA PHE A 128 -3.04 -28.23 8.62
C PHE A 128 -4.47 -27.81 8.26
N ASN A 129 -4.60 -27.16 7.11
CA ASN A 129 -5.90 -26.69 6.60
C ASN A 129 -6.04 -27.00 5.11
N SER A 130 -7.14 -27.64 4.74
CA SER A 130 -7.40 -28.13 3.37
C SER A 130 -7.57 -27.01 2.32
N SER A 131 -7.78 -25.76 2.72
CA SER A 131 -7.84 -24.60 1.82
C SER A 131 -6.49 -23.94 1.57
N ARG A 132 -5.44 -24.33 2.31
CA ARG A 132 -4.09 -23.77 2.17
C ARG A 132 -3.36 -24.48 1.04
N ASN A 133 -3.15 -23.79 -0.08
CA ASN A 133 -2.47 -24.33 -1.26
C ASN A 133 -1.16 -23.59 -1.62
N GLY A 134 -0.74 -22.58 -0.85
CA GLY A 134 0.48 -21.83 -1.06
C GLY A 134 1.01 -21.19 0.21
N SER A 135 1.91 -20.22 0.07
CA SER A 135 2.51 -19.49 1.19
C SER A 135 1.51 -18.48 1.77
N GLN A 136 1.06 -18.75 2.98
CA GLN A 136 0.05 -17.95 3.70
C GLN A 136 0.32 -17.97 5.19
N GLU A 137 0.17 -16.81 5.84
CA GLU A 137 0.22 -16.67 7.31
C GLU A 137 -0.98 -15.87 7.80
N ILE A 138 -1.52 -16.24 8.97
CA ILE A 138 -2.65 -15.54 9.61
C ILE A 138 -2.25 -15.13 11.02
N ILE A 139 -2.36 -13.83 11.27
CA ILE A 139 -2.12 -13.18 12.55
C ILE A 139 -3.49 -12.85 13.14
N ASN A 140 -3.92 -13.66 14.10
CA ASN A 140 -5.21 -13.51 14.75
C ASN A 140 -5.14 -12.56 15.95
N ARG A 141 -6.28 -12.21 16.54
CA ARG A 141 -6.40 -11.26 17.66
C ARG A 141 -5.52 -11.66 18.84
N ARG A 142 -5.48 -12.94 19.21
CA ARG A 142 -4.63 -13.43 20.33
C ARG A 142 -3.14 -13.13 20.08
N LEU A 143 -2.65 -13.32 18.87
CA LEU A 143 -1.27 -13.03 18.51
C LEU A 143 -1.00 -11.51 18.50
N ILE A 144 -1.94 -10.71 17.97
CA ILE A 144 -1.86 -9.24 17.98
C ILE A 144 -1.70 -8.71 19.42
N GLU A 145 -2.43 -9.29 20.38
CA GLU A 145 -2.41 -8.87 21.79
C GLU A 145 -1.20 -9.39 22.56
N SER A 146 -0.60 -10.49 22.12
CA SER A 146 0.50 -11.13 22.84
C SER A 146 1.90 -10.68 22.40
N VAL A 147 2.04 -10.19 21.15
CA VAL A 147 3.33 -9.76 20.62
C VAL A 147 3.63 -8.33 21.04
N PRO A 148 4.77 -8.07 21.73
CA PRO A 148 5.20 -6.71 22.03
C PRO A 148 5.35 -5.89 20.75
N ASN A 149 4.70 -4.73 20.70
CA ASN A 149 4.72 -3.84 19.54
C ASN A 149 4.93 -2.39 20.01
N VAL A 150 6.19 -1.95 20.00
CA VAL A 150 6.59 -0.63 20.51
C VAL A 150 6.02 0.51 19.70
N ASN A 151 5.87 0.32 18.39
CA ASN A 151 5.37 1.35 17.47
C ASN A 151 3.86 1.24 17.23
N ARG A 152 3.18 0.27 17.83
CA ARG A 152 1.77 -0.05 17.61
C ARG A 152 1.41 -0.13 16.11
N SER A 153 2.32 -0.71 15.35
CA SER A 153 2.22 -0.81 13.89
C SER A 153 1.81 -2.22 13.46
N TRP A 154 0.81 -2.32 12.60
CA TRP A 154 0.47 -3.60 11.97
C TRP A 154 1.63 -4.12 11.10
N LYS A 155 2.51 -3.24 10.60
CA LYS A 155 3.71 -3.62 9.83
C LYS A 155 4.69 -4.44 10.69
N ASP A 156 4.79 -4.16 11.99
CA ASP A 156 5.63 -4.93 12.89
C ASP A 156 5.10 -6.36 13.09
N LEU A 157 3.79 -6.55 13.03
CA LEU A 157 3.18 -7.89 13.08
C LEU A 157 3.44 -8.67 11.79
N VAL A 158 3.45 -8.01 10.63
CA VAL A 158 3.77 -8.63 9.34
C VAL A 158 5.21 -9.14 9.28
N LYS A 159 6.13 -8.60 10.10
CA LYS A 159 7.51 -9.13 10.26
C LYS A 159 7.57 -10.56 10.79
N LEU A 160 6.46 -11.08 11.35
CA LEU A 160 6.36 -12.49 11.76
C LEU A 160 6.25 -13.45 10.55
N VAL A 161 6.04 -12.95 9.34
CA VAL A 161 6.02 -13.76 8.12
C VAL A 161 7.46 -14.05 7.67
N PRO A 162 7.87 -15.34 7.57
CA PRO A 162 9.28 -15.69 7.38
C PRO A 162 9.93 -15.16 6.09
N SER A 163 9.15 -14.99 5.01
CA SER A 163 9.63 -14.51 3.69
C SER A 163 9.58 -12.99 3.52
N GLN A 164 9.34 -12.24 4.61
CA GLN A 164 9.14 -10.78 4.58
C GLN A 164 10.42 -10.04 5.02
N ASN A 165 10.71 -8.92 4.35
CA ASN A 165 11.69 -7.92 4.77
C ASN A 165 11.18 -6.52 4.36
N ASN A 166 10.89 -5.63 5.32
CA ASN A 166 10.38 -4.27 5.09
C ASN A 166 9.21 -4.20 4.08
N LEU A 167 8.20 -5.06 4.24
CA LEU A 167 7.07 -5.25 3.31
C LEU A 167 7.46 -5.79 1.91
N SER A 168 8.71 -6.11 1.65
CA SER A 168 9.09 -6.94 0.51
C SER A 168 8.78 -8.40 0.82
N PHE A 169 8.00 -9.06 0.00
CA PHE A 169 7.68 -10.49 0.12
C PHE A 169 8.43 -11.27 -0.96
N GLY A 170 9.25 -12.24 -0.53
CA GLY A 170 10.05 -13.01 -1.44
C GLY A 170 10.90 -12.15 -2.39
N GLY A 171 11.48 -11.04 -1.91
CA GLY A 171 12.34 -10.15 -2.70
C GLY A 171 11.63 -9.23 -3.71
N MET A 172 10.31 -9.30 -3.81
CA MET A 172 9.54 -8.39 -4.68
C MET A 172 9.36 -7.02 -4.03
N SER A 173 9.33 -5.96 -4.84
CA SER A 173 9.09 -4.59 -4.35
C SER A 173 7.78 -4.49 -3.56
N SER A 174 7.82 -3.78 -2.43
CA SER A 174 6.63 -3.49 -1.61
C SER A 174 5.54 -2.73 -2.37
N GLN A 175 5.90 -1.97 -3.40
CA GLN A 175 4.96 -1.24 -4.26
C GLN A 175 4.10 -2.15 -5.15
N LEU A 176 4.50 -3.43 -5.32
CA LEU A 176 3.75 -4.46 -6.05
C LEU A 176 2.81 -5.27 -5.15
N ASN A 177 2.68 -4.90 -3.87
CA ASN A 177 1.76 -5.53 -2.94
C ASN A 177 0.34 -4.98 -3.10
N ASN A 178 -0.62 -5.79 -2.66
CA ASN A 178 -2.00 -5.36 -2.46
C ASN A 178 -2.34 -5.37 -0.97
N VAL A 179 -2.54 -4.21 -0.39
CA VAL A 179 -3.01 -4.04 1.00
C VAL A 179 -4.49 -3.72 0.96
N THR A 180 -5.28 -4.48 1.70
CA THR A 180 -6.73 -4.28 1.78
C THR A 180 -7.18 -4.23 3.22
N LEU A 181 -8.20 -3.41 3.46
CA LEU A 181 -8.92 -3.33 4.73
C LEU A 181 -10.37 -3.75 4.48
N ASP A 182 -10.80 -4.81 5.17
CA ASP A 182 -12.14 -5.37 4.98
C ASP A 182 -12.48 -5.60 3.48
N GLY A 183 -11.48 -5.98 2.69
CA GLY A 183 -11.60 -6.30 1.28
C GLY A 183 -11.58 -5.09 0.32
N ALA A 184 -11.59 -3.85 0.79
CA ALA A 184 -11.41 -2.67 -0.06
C ALA A 184 -9.93 -2.26 -0.15
N ASN A 185 -9.59 -1.52 -1.20
CA ASN A 185 -8.25 -1.00 -1.44
C ASN A 185 -7.79 -0.10 -0.29
N PHE A 186 -6.64 -0.40 0.25
CA PHE A 186 -5.98 0.32 1.33
C PHE A 186 -4.54 0.71 0.96
N ASN A 187 -4.24 0.71 -0.33
CA ASN A 187 -2.94 1.11 -0.87
C ASN A 187 -2.89 2.61 -1.16
N ASN A 188 -1.70 3.18 -1.07
CA ASN A 188 -1.34 4.37 -1.82
C ASN A 188 -0.91 3.93 -3.23
N SER A 189 -1.90 3.72 -4.11
CA SER A 189 -1.66 3.17 -5.44
C SER A 189 -0.94 4.13 -6.39
N PHE A 190 -0.83 5.42 -6.04
CA PHE A 190 0.00 6.36 -6.79
C PHE A 190 1.48 6.04 -6.66
N GLY A 191 1.90 5.46 -5.51
CA GLY A 191 3.26 4.93 -5.33
C GLY A 191 4.27 5.93 -4.77
N LEU A 192 3.81 6.96 -4.08
CA LEU A 192 4.69 7.80 -3.26
C LEU A 192 4.89 7.13 -1.89
N GLY A 193 6.13 6.82 -1.55
CA GLY A 193 6.49 6.11 -0.32
C GLY A 193 6.39 4.58 -0.45
N ASP A 194 6.03 3.89 0.64
CA ASP A 194 6.06 2.42 0.76
C ASP A 194 4.79 1.70 0.25
N GLY A 195 3.93 2.39 -0.47
CA GLY A 195 2.67 1.85 -1.00
C GLY A 195 1.54 1.73 0.02
N THR A 196 1.75 2.12 1.29
CA THR A 196 0.69 2.14 2.32
C THR A 196 0.16 3.55 2.57
N LEU A 197 -1.09 3.66 3.01
CA LEU A 197 -1.68 4.95 3.40
C LEU A 197 -0.93 5.54 4.59
N GLY A 198 -0.77 6.87 4.63
CA GLY A 198 -0.04 7.57 5.68
C GLY A 198 1.48 7.36 5.66
N GLY A 199 2.02 6.66 4.65
CA GLY A 199 3.44 6.29 4.57
C GLY A 199 4.40 7.48 4.56
N GLN A 200 4.02 8.60 3.95
CA GLN A 200 4.86 9.81 3.90
C GLN A 200 4.90 10.57 5.22
N THR A 201 3.86 10.49 6.05
CA THR A 201 3.80 11.10 7.39
C THR A 201 4.29 10.16 8.49
N GLY A 202 4.59 8.89 8.16
CA GLY A 202 4.91 7.85 9.14
C GLY A 202 3.70 7.39 9.98
N ALA A 203 2.50 7.88 9.68
CA ALA A 203 1.27 7.53 10.40
C ALA A 203 0.82 6.10 10.09
N GLN A 204 0.30 5.41 11.12
CA GLN A 204 -0.39 4.15 10.92
C GLN A 204 -1.82 4.42 10.42
N PRO A 205 -2.27 3.81 9.30
CA PRO A 205 -3.58 4.13 8.74
C PRO A 205 -4.75 3.52 9.51
N ILE A 206 -4.49 2.55 10.38
CA ILE A 206 -5.48 1.89 11.23
C ILE A 206 -4.87 1.54 12.59
N SER A 207 -5.67 1.64 13.65
CA SER A 207 -5.31 1.20 14.99
C SER A 207 -5.19 -0.32 15.09
N LEU A 208 -4.19 -0.84 15.84
CA LEU A 208 -4.11 -2.27 16.17
C LEU A 208 -5.34 -2.76 16.95
N ASP A 209 -5.96 -1.89 17.74
CA ASP A 209 -7.15 -2.22 18.52
C ASP A 209 -8.41 -2.34 17.66
N ALA A 210 -8.39 -1.82 16.44
CA ALA A 210 -9.46 -2.00 15.46
C ALA A 210 -9.33 -3.31 14.66
N ILE A 211 -8.19 -4.01 14.70
CA ILE A 211 -7.92 -5.19 13.86
C ILE A 211 -8.36 -6.47 14.57
N GLU A 212 -9.10 -7.32 13.88
CA GLU A 212 -9.46 -8.68 14.31
C GLU A 212 -8.44 -9.71 13.82
N GLN A 213 -8.09 -9.67 12.53
CA GLN A 213 -7.12 -10.59 11.91
C GLN A 213 -6.40 -9.91 10.75
N ILE A 214 -5.15 -10.34 10.51
CA ILE A 214 -4.36 -10.00 9.33
C ILE A 214 -4.01 -11.30 8.62
N GLN A 215 -4.30 -11.38 7.33
CA GLN A 215 -3.88 -12.48 6.47
C GLN A 215 -2.83 -11.97 5.50
N VAL A 216 -1.69 -12.64 5.44
CA VAL A 216 -0.63 -12.37 4.48
C VAL A 216 -0.50 -13.55 3.53
N ASN A 217 -0.62 -13.27 2.23
CA ASN A 217 -0.51 -14.25 1.17
C ASN A 217 0.63 -13.86 0.23
N VAL A 218 1.61 -14.74 0.04
CA VAL A 218 2.72 -14.53 -0.89
C VAL A 218 2.45 -15.21 -2.23
N SER A 219 1.91 -16.42 -2.20
CA SER A 219 1.57 -17.21 -3.40
C SER A 219 0.24 -17.97 -3.23
N PRO A 220 -0.92 -17.30 -3.06
CA PRO A 220 -2.20 -17.98 -2.99
C PRO A 220 -2.65 -18.40 -4.40
N PHE A 221 -2.88 -19.68 -4.64
CA PHE A 221 -3.29 -20.18 -5.97
C PHE A 221 -4.81 -20.17 -6.20
N ASP A 222 -5.56 -19.58 -5.30
CA ASP A 222 -6.98 -19.26 -5.50
C ASP A 222 -7.10 -17.97 -6.35
N VAL A 223 -7.89 -18.01 -7.42
CA VAL A 223 -8.03 -16.91 -8.39
C VAL A 223 -8.79 -15.69 -7.85
N LYS A 224 -9.47 -15.84 -6.69
CA LYS A 224 -10.11 -14.71 -6.01
C LYS A 224 -9.10 -13.71 -5.43
N TYR A 225 -7.84 -14.10 -5.23
CA TYR A 225 -6.78 -13.16 -4.83
C TYR A 225 -6.13 -12.55 -6.07
N GLY A 226 -6.21 -11.24 -6.23
CA GLY A 226 -5.67 -10.51 -7.37
C GLY A 226 -5.13 -9.13 -7.00
N GLY A 227 -4.63 -8.40 -8.00
CA GLY A 227 -4.12 -7.04 -7.83
C GLY A 227 -2.75 -6.95 -7.16
N PHE A 228 -1.90 -7.99 -7.25
CA PHE A 228 -0.54 -7.98 -6.74
C PHE A 228 0.39 -8.91 -7.54
N ALA A 229 1.62 -8.49 -7.71
CA ALA A 229 2.73 -9.31 -8.15
C ALA A 229 3.67 -9.67 -6.97
N GLY A 230 3.76 -8.82 -5.95
CA GLY A 230 4.42 -9.07 -4.66
C GLY A 230 3.61 -9.96 -3.73
N GLY A 231 3.16 -9.42 -2.61
CA GLY A 231 2.29 -10.08 -1.63
C GLY A 231 0.91 -9.43 -1.50
N SER A 232 -0.03 -10.14 -0.88
CA SER A 232 -1.34 -9.59 -0.49
C SER A 232 -1.46 -9.57 1.02
N ILE A 233 -1.79 -8.43 1.59
CA ILE A 233 -2.05 -8.22 3.01
C ILE A 233 -3.52 -7.85 3.14
N ASN A 234 -4.30 -8.72 3.75
CA ASN A 234 -5.72 -8.47 3.96
C ASN A 234 -6.01 -8.35 5.46
N THR A 235 -6.46 -7.18 5.88
CA THR A 235 -6.77 -6.86 7.28
C THR A 235 -8.28 -6.78 7.44
N VAL A 236 -8.82 -7.40 8.49
CA VAL A 236 -10.25 -7.35 8.81
C VAL A 236 -10.45 -6.70 10.18
N THR A 237 -11.41 -5.77 10.24
CA THR A 237 -11.74 -5.02 11.44
C THR A 237 -12.60 -5.82 12.41
N ARG A 238 -12.50 -5.46 13.70
CA ARG A 238 -13.33 -5.99 14.77
C ARG A 238 -14.80 -5.64 14.56
N SER A 239 -15.64 -6.33 15.30
CA SER A 239 -17.10 -6.16 15.28
C SER A 239 -17.67 -6.08 16.69
N GLY A 240 -18.86 -5.50 16.82
CA GLY A 240 -19.64 -5.55 18.05
C GLY A 240 -20.08 -6.97 18.42
N LYS A 241 -20.47 -7.15 19.69
CA LYS A 241 -20.91 -8.39 20.32
C LYS A 241 -22.18 -8.14 21.11
N ASN A 242 -22.89 -9.20 21.54
CA ASN A 242 -24.07 -9.05 22.42
C ASN A 242 -23.73 -8.41 23.77
N GLN A 243 -22.58 -8.73 24.30
CA GLN A 243 -22.01 -8.06 25.46
C GLN A 243 -21.27 -6.81 25.00
N ALA A 244 -21.65 -5.66 25.56
CA ALA A 244 -20.92 -4.41 25.34
C ALA A 244 -19.50 -4.51 25.91
N PHE A 245 -18.55 -3.93 25.20
CA PHE A 245 -17.17 -3.84 25.64
C PHE A 245 -16.59 -2.48 25.25
N GLY A 246 -15.57 -2.06 25.98
CA GLY A 246 -14.84 -0.84 25.66
C GLY A 246 -13.51 -0.80 26.39
N SER A 247 -12.64 0.07 25.90
CA SER A 247 -11.37 0.39 26.51
C SER A 247 -10.97 1.83 26.21
N VAL A 248 -10.26 2.45 27.12
CA VAL A 248 -9.49 3.68 26.89
C VAL A 248 -8.04 3.37 27.22
N TYR A 249 -7.13 3.96 26.48
CA TYR A 249 -5.71 3.68 26.64
C TYR A 249 -4.85 4.88 26.23
N GLN A 250 -3.66 4.95 26.82
CA GLN A 250 -2.64 5.90 26.48
C GLN A 250 -1.27 5.18 26.46
N PHE A 251 -0.47 5.49 25.43
CA PHE A 251 0.91 5.07 25.32
C PHE A 251 1.77 6.30 25.15
N PHE A 252 2.80 6.44 25.98
CA PHE A 252 3.70 7.58 25.91
C PHE A 252 5.16 7.14 26.04
N LYS A 253 6.03 7.88 25.39
CA LYS A 253 7.49 7.77 25.49
C LYS A 253 8.09 9.19 25.53
N ASN A 254 9.14 9.36 26.28
CA ASN A 254 9.93 10.58 26.30
C ASN A 254 11.40 10.24 26.57
N LYS A 255 12.25 11.25 26.58
CA LYS A 255 13.68 11.08 26.83
C LYS A 255 14.00 10.40 28.17
N ASP A 256 13.18 10.61 29.21
CA ASP A 256 13.42 10.09 30.57
C ASP A 256 13.12 8.58 30.69
N LEU A 257 12.34 8.03 29.75
CA LEU A 257 12.00 6.60 29.64
C LEU A 257 12.92 5.83 28.70
N GLN A 258 13.93 6.47 28.13
CA GLN A 258 14.87 5.86 27.20
C GLN A 258 16.24 5.68 27.85
N GLY A 259 16.85 4.51 27.66
CA GLY A 259 18.25 4.29 27.99
C GLY A 259 19.18 4.89 26.94
N TYR A 260 20.25 5.57 27.39
CA TYR A 260 21.23 6.22 26.52
C TYR A 260 22.58 5.51 26.51
N LYS A 261 22.74 4.40 27.24
CA LYS A 261 23.96 3.64 27.27
C LYS A 261 23.83 2.33 26.50
N VAL A 262 24.71 2.10 25.53
CA VAL A 262 24.81 0.87 24.77
C VAL A 262 26.24 0.35 24.86
N GLY A 263 26.44 -0.71 25.64
CA GLY A 263 27.79 -1.15 26.00
C GLY A 263 28.53 -0.05 26.77
N ASP A 264 29.70 0.34 26.29
CA ASP A 264 30.51 1.43 26.88
C ASP A 264 30.25 2.81 26.26
N ILE A 265 29.34 2.89 25.27
CA ILE A 265 29.02 4.15 24.59
C ILE A 265 27.82 4.79 25.25
N THR A 266 27.96 6.05 25.70
CA THR A 266 26.83 6.87 26.13
C THR A 266 26.42 7.81 25.00
N MET A 267 25.19 7.68 24.54
CA MET A 267 24.58 8.52 23.50
C MET A 267 24.12 9.85 24.14
N PRO A 268 24.21 10.98 23.46
CA PRO A 268 23.64 12.22 23.97
C PRO A 268 22.11 12.12 24.08
N GLU A 269 21.60 12.64 25.19
CA GLU A 269 20.15 12.74 25.38
C GLU A 269 19.53 13.69 24.35
N GLN A 270 18.47 13.26 23.71
CA GLN A 270 17.72 14.04 22.74
C GLN A 270 16.28 14.24 23.23
N PRO A 271 15.76 15.49 23.23
CA PRO A 271 14.37 15.76 23.60
C PRO A 271 13.44 15.18 22.54
N PHE A 272 12.67 14.16 22.88
CA PHE A 272 11.59 13.64 22.07
C PHE A 272 10.37 13.33 22.92
N THR A 273 9.19 13.37 22.32
CA THR A 273 7.93 12.93 22.92
C THR A 273 7.15 12.12 21.94
N TYR A 274 6.45 11.10 22.45
CA TYR A 274 5.46 10.31 21.75
C TYR A 274 4.27 10.16 22.68
N ASP A 275 3.09 10.55 22.23
CA ASP A 275 1.83 10.39 22.96
C ASP A 275 0.76 9.85 22.02
N LEU A 276 0.19 8.69 22.36
CA LEU A 276 -0.91 8.07 21.65
C LEU A 276 -2.04 7.83 22.64
N LYS A 277 -3.19 8.41 22.36
CA LYS A 277 -4.43 8.24 23.12
C LYS A 277 -5.48 7.59 22.24
N GLY A 278 -6.23 6.66 22.82
CA GLY A 278 -7.25 5.97 22.06
C GLY A 278 -8.37 5.41 22.90
N PHE A 279 -9.45 5.07 22.21
CA PHE A 279 -10.58 4.37 22.77
C PHE A 279 -11.12 3.33 21.80
N THR A 280 -11.78 2.33 22.36
CA THR A 280 -12.51 1.31 21.61
C THR A 280 -13.84 1.06 22.30
N ALA A 281 -14.93 0.96 21.55
CA ALA A 281 -16.21 0.55 22.06
C ALA A 281 -16.95 -0.33 21.05
N GLY A 282 -17.74 -1.26 21.54
CA GLY A 282 -18.55 -2.11 20.69
C GLY A 282 -19.65 -2.80 21.47
N GLY A 283 -20.72 -3.13 20.79
CA GLY A 283 -21.87 -3.76 21.41
C GLY A 283 -23.02 -4.05 20.46
N ALA A 284 -24.15 -4.50 21.01
CA ALA A 284 -25.37 -4.70 20.26
C ALA A 284 -26.27 -3.45 20.37
N ILE A 285 -26.67 -2.89 19.23
CA ILE A 285 -27.81 -1.97 19.14
C ILE A 285 -29.11 -2.77 19.30
N VAL A 286 -29.16 -3.93 18.60
CA VAL A 286 -30.22 -4.93 18.77
C VAL A 286 -29.55 -6.28 18.97
N LYS A 287 -29.76 -6.92 20.12
CA LYS A 287 -29.17 -8.23 20.46
C LYS A 287 -29.42 -9.25 19.34
N ASN A 288 -28.39 -10.04 19.02
CA ASN A 288 -28.37 -11.07 17.98
C ASN A 288 -28.60 -10.55 16.54
N LYS A 289 -28.76 -9.22 16.33
CA LYS A 289 -29.23 -8.71 15.02
C LYS A 289 -28.41 -7.52 14.50
N LEU A 290 -28.18 -6.48 15.30
CA LEU A 290 -27.50 -5.26 14.86
C LEU A 290 -26.43 -4.87 15.87
N PHE A 291 -25.20 -4.74 15.37
CA PHE A 291 -24.02 -4.49 16.19
C PHE A 291 -23.28 -3.25 15.68
N PHE A 292 -22.63 -2.56 16.60
CA PHE A 292 -21.72 -1.47 16.29
C PHE A 292 -20.32 -1.75 16.84
N PHE A 293 -19.33 -1.18 16.18
CA PHE A 293 -17.95 -1.08 16.65
C PHE A 293 -17.39 0.29 16.30
N VAL A 294 -16.67 0.91 17.23
CA VAL A 294 -15.95 2.16 17.02
C VAL A 294 -14.60 2.10 17.71
N ASN A 295 -13.58 2.63 17.03
CA ASN A 295 -12.25 2.87 17.57
C ASN A 295 -11.75 4.21 17.09
N GLY A 296 -11.21 5.02 18.00
CA GLY A 296 -10.57 6.31 17.70
C GLY A 296 -9.20 6.38 18.35
N GLU A 297 -8.22 6.95 17.63
CA GLU A 297 -6.87 7.24 18.13
C GLU A 297 -6.40 8.61 17.69
N GLN A 298 -5.63 9.25 18.56
CA GLN A 298 -4.82 10.43 18.26
C GLN A 298 -3.38 10.14 18.66
N GLU A 299 -2.46 10.46 17.78
CA GLU A 299 -1.02 10.27 17.98
C GLU A 299 -0.29 11.56 17.70
N GLU A 300 0.63 11.95 18.58
CA GLU A 300 1.54 13.08 18.42
C GLU A 300 2.96 12.65 18.73
N ARG A 301 3.89 13.10 17.88
CA ARG A 301 5.34 12.93 18.07
C ARG A 301 6.02 14.26 17.90
N MET A 302 7.06 14.49 18.71
CA MET A 302 7.99 15.59 18.57
C MET A 302 9.40 15.00 18.62
N GLU A 303 10.21 15.34 17.62
CA GLU A 303 11.59 14.85 17.49
C GLU A 303 12.54 16.04 17.29
N PRO A 304 13.83 15.96 17.69
CA PRO A 304 14.77 17.04 17.47
C PRO A 304 14.93 17.36 15.99
N GLY A 305 14.79 18.62 15.62
CA GLY A 305 14.96 19.06 14.24
C GLY A 305 16.41 19.05 13.79
N THR A 306 17.34 19.33 14.72
CA THR A 306 18.78 19.26 14.48
C THR A 306 19.55 19.04 15.78
N GLN A 307 20.70 18.38 15.67
CA GLN A 307 21.71 18.27 16.75
C GLN A 307 22.85 19.30 16.56
N TRP A 308 22.86 20.01 15.41
CA TRP A 308 23.84 21.03 15.12
C TRP A 308 23.48 22.36 15.80
N THR A 309 24.51 23.07 16.25
CA THR A 309 24.43 24.44 16.76
C THR A 309 25.31 25.34 15.93
N ALA A 310 24.92 26.59 15.82
CA ALA A 310 25.75 27.63 15.17
C ALA A 310 26.96 27.99 16.05
N SER A 311 28.07 28.36 15.42
CA SER A 311 29.27 28.79 16.15
C SER A 311 29.05 30.15 16.84
N THR A 312 29.70 30.31 17.99
CA THR A 312 29.74 31.54 18.76
C THR A 312 31.20 31.90 19.11
N PRO A 313 31.50 33.10 19.61
CA PRO A 313 32.83 33.43 20.07
C PRO A 313 33.39 32.46 21.14
N THR A 314 32.50 31.80 21.90
CA THR A 314 32.87 30.85 22.96
C THR A 314 32.72 29.36 22.54
N SER A 315 32.18 29.11 21.37
CA SER A 315 31.91 27.76 20.85
C SER A 315 32.33 27.66 19.38
N ALA A 316 33.62 27.31 19.18
CA ALA A 316 34.20 27.20 17.84
C ALA A 316 33.68 25.97 17.08
N PRO A 317 33.67 25.99 15.73
CA PRO A 317 33.31 24.84 14.89
C PRO A 317 34.15 23.61 15.24
N ASN A 318 33.48 22.44 15.39
CA ASN A 318 34.15 21.20 15.82
C ASN A 318 34.00 20.04 14.84
N GLY A 319 33.33 20.26 13.70
CA GLY A 319 33.11 19.22 12.68
C GLY A 319 32.05 18.18 13.00
N ASN A 320 31.51 18.11 14.23
CA ASN A 320 30.58 17.08 14.69
C ASN A 320 29.21 17.60 15.11
N SER A 321 29.16 18.76 15.78
CA SER A 321 27.92 19.31 16.35
C SER A 321 27.84 20.83 16.29
N ILE A 322 28.99 21.54 16.09
CA ILE A 322 29.04 22.97 15.94
C ILE A 322 29.39 23.30 14.49
N SER A 323 28.50 23.99 13.82
CA SER A 323 28.63 24.43 12.43
C SER A 323 29.57 25.62 12.30
N GLN A 324 30.13 25.82 11.10
CA GLN A 324 30.84 27.02 10.73
C GLN A 324 29.93 28.25 10.59
N ALA A 325 28.61 28.02 10.36
CA ALA A 325 27.64 29.10 10.35
C ALA A 325 27.56 29.81 11.70
N LYS A 326 27.67 31.13 11.71
CA LYS A 326 27.80 31.95 12.93
C LYS A 326 26.42 32.34 13.46
N ALA A 327 26.20 32.19 14.76
CA ALA A 327 24.95 32.59 15.41
C ALA A 327 24.63 34.06 15.17
N ALA A 328 25.64 34.96 15.35
CA ALA A 328 25.45 36.39 15.14
C ALA A 328 24.97 36.77 13.72
N ASP A 329 25.48 36.06 12.68
CA ASP A 329 25.05 36.29 11.29
C ASP A 329 23.60 35.81 11.05
N LEU A 330 23.23 34.67 11.63
CA LEU A 330 21.89 34.12 11.50
C LEU A 330 20.84 34.91 12.29
N ASP A 331 21.18 35.37 13.48
CA ASP A 331 20.31 36.25 14.28
C ASP A 331 20.07 37.57 13.58
N ALA A 332 21.15 38.22 13.06
CA ALA A 332 21.03 39.43 12.28
C ALA A 332 20.22 39.25 11.01
N LEU A 333 20.41 38.14 10.30
CA LEU A 333 19.62 37.81 9.11
C LEU A 333 18.14 37.61 9.44
N ARG A 334 17.81 36.86 10.50
CA ARG A 334 16.44 36.68 10.95
C ARG A 334 15.75 37.98 11.26
N GLN A 335 16.45 38.87 12.03
CA GLN A 335 15.93 40.17 12.40
C GLN A 335 15.72 41.06 11.15
N PHE A 336 16.67 41.08 10.21
CA PHE A 336 16.54 41.77 8.94
C PHE A 336 15.31 41.33 8.12
N LEU A 337 15.04 40.00 8.06
CA LEU A 337 13.89 39.46 7.35
C LEU A 337 12.58 39.88 8.01
N ILE A 338 12.53 39.93 9.33
CA ILE A 338 11.36 40.36 10.10
C ILE A 338 11.11 41.86 9.87
N ASP A 339 12.12 42.68 10.07
CA ASP A 339 11.99 44.15 10.04
C ASP A 339 11.67 44.65 8.64
N LYS A 340 12.35 44.10 7.63
CA LYS A 340 12.21 44.61 6.25
C LYS A 340 11.04 43.98 5.48
N TYR A 341 10.73 42.74 5.75
CA TYR A 341 9.76 41.97 4.94
C TYR A 341 8.61 41.40 5.73
N SER A 342 8.58 41.62 7.06
CA SER A 342 7.60 41.01 7.96
C SER A 342 7.55 39.46 7.84
N TYR A 343 8.72 38.87 7.54
CA TYR A 343 8.87 37.42 7.36
C TYR A 343 9.79 36.83 8.44
N ASP A 344 9.23 35.99 9.32
CA ASP A 344 10.02 35.22 10.28
C ASP A 344 10.34 33.84 9.69
N PRO A 345 11.62 33.53 9.38
CA PRO A 345 12.02 32.20 8.89
C PRO A 345 12.01 31.12 9.99
N GLY A 346 11.67 31.45 11.23
CA GLY A 346 11.72 30.55 12.37
C GLY A 346 13.12 30.43 13.00
N ALA A 347 13.34 29.48 13.85
CA ALA A 347 14.62 29.18 14.46
C ALA A 347 15.55 28.41 13.51
N TYR A 348 16.88 28.60 13.66
CA TYR A 348 17.89 27.82 12.93
C TYR A 348 18.47 26.67 13.77
N GLN A 349 18.20 26.62 15.07
CA GLN A 349 18.61 25.57 16.02
C GLN A 349 17.60 25.46 17.15
N GLY A 350 17.64 24.33 17.90
CA GLY A 350 16.78 24.10 19.07
C GLY A 350 15.31 23.87 18.77
N TYR A 351 14.91 23.80 17.50
CA TYR A 351 13.53 23.49 17.10
C TYR A 351 13.27 21.98 17.06
N GLN A 352 12.02 21.59 17.04
CA GLN A 352 11.56 20.22 16.89
C GLN A 352 10.70 20.08 15.65
N TYR A 353 10.76 18.92 15.01
CA TYR A 353 9.80 18.50 13.99
C TYR A 353 8.68 17.67 14.65
N GLY A 354 7.46 18.03 14.32
CA GLY A 354 6.26 17.35 14.80
C GLY A 354 5.64 16.43 13.77
N SER A 355 4.99 15.36 14.24
CA SER A 355 4.01 14.64 13.44
C SER A 355 2.76 14.38 14.26
N LYS A 356 1.60 14.46 13.59
CA LYS A 356 0.29 14.27 14.21
C LYS A 356 -0.56 13.35 13.33
N SER A 357 -1.33 12.45 13.97
CA SER A 357 -2.33 11.68 13.25
C SER A 357 -3.59 11.46 14.09
N GLN A 358 -4.73 11.44 13.41
CA GLN A 358 -6.04 11.07 13.96
C GLN A 358 -6.62 9.97 13.10
N ARG A 359 -7.11 8.92 13.76
CA ARG A 359 -7.70 7.73 13.13
C ARG A 359 -9.06 7.45 13.74
N LEU A 360 -10.04 7.14 12.88
CA LEU A 360 -11.36 6.68 13.30
C LEU A 360 -11.76 5.48 12.45
N THR A 361 -12.19 4.41 13.07
CA THR A 361 -12.81 3.26 12.42
C THR A 361 -14.17 2.99 13.02
N THR A 362 -15.21 2.95 12.19
CA THR A 362 -16.57 2.61 12.61
C THR A 362 -17.10 1.46 11.76
N LYS A 363 -17.90 0.58 12.35
CA LYS A 363 -18.50 -0.55 11.66
C LYS A 363 -19.90 -0.82 12.23
N LEU A 364 -20.83 -1.10 11.33
CA LEU A 364 -22.17 -1.60 11.63
C LEU A 364 -22.32 -2.98 10.97
N ASP A 365 -22.70 -3.98 11.75
CA ASP A 365 -22.97 -5.35 11.26
C ASP A 365 -24.46 -5.65 11.51
N TRP A 366 -25.19 -5.96 10.45
CA TRP A 366 -26.62 -6.25 10.49
C TRP A 366 -26.91 -7.66 9.96
N THR A 367 -27.37 -8.54 10.83
CA THR A 367 -28.00 -9.81 10.47
C THR A 367 -29.45 -9.55 10.07
N ILE A 368 -29.73 -9.33 8.78
CA ILE A 368 -31.08 -8.99 8.27
C ILE A 368 -32.03 -10.16 8.52
N ASN A 369 -31.59 -11.36 8.13
CA ASN A 369 -32.29 -12.62 8.37
C ASN A 369 -31.31 -13.80 8.30
N SER A 370 -31.82 -15.05 8.35
CA SER A 370 -30.98 -16.26 8.31
C SER A 370 -30.19 -16.45 7.01
N LYS A 371 -30.54 -15.73 5.92
CA LYS A 371 -29.89 -15.80 4.61
C LYS A 371 -29.06 -14.60 4.25
N ASN A 372 -29.33 -13.44 4.83
CA ASN A 372 -28.75 -12.16 4.45
C ASN A 372 -28.11 -11.46 5.65
N SER A 373 -26.88 -11.01 5.47
CA SER A 373 -26.19 -10.09 6.38
C SER A 373 -25.57 -8.93 5.61
N PHE A 374 -25.62 -7.76 6.23
CA PHE A 374 -25.02 -6.54 5.66
C PHE A 374 -24.04 -5.94 6.67
N SER A 375 -22.92 -5.40 6.17
CA SER A 375 -22.03 -4.58 6.98
C SER A 375 -21.70 -3.26 6.27
N PHE A 376 -21.65 -2.19 7.05
CA PHE A 376 -21.17 -0.89 6.61
C PHE A 376 -19.96 -0.48 7.46
N LYS A 377 -18.94 0.06 6.82
CA LYS A 377 -17.65 0.40 7.46
C LYS A 377 -17.19 1.77 6.96
N TYR A 378 -16.66 2.56 7.87
CA TYR A 378 -16.00 3.82 7.57
C TYR A 378 -14.66 3.88 8.31
N THR A 379 -13.61 4.25 7.58
CA THR A 379 -12.27 4.48 8.14
C THR A 379 -11.76 5.84 7.70
N MET A 380 -11.26 6.62 8.66
CA MET A 380 -10.69 7.95 8.47
C MET A 380 -9.23 7.96 8.94
N LEU A 381 -8.38 8.61 8.17
CA LEU A 381 -7.04 9.05 8.58
C LEU A 381 -6.90 10.55 8.29
N ARG A 382 -6.38 11.30 9.26
CA ARG A 382 -5.88 12.67 9.08
C ARG A 382 -4.48 12.69 9.66
N SER A 383 -3.48 12.98 8.85
CA SER A 383 -2.11 12.97 9.33
C SER A 383 -1.27 14.06 8.69
N SER A 384 -0.34 14.62 9.48
CA SER A 384 0.64 15.61 9.04
C SER A 384 2.00 15.33 9.68
N ALA A 385 3.07 15.68 8.99
CA ALA A 385 4.42 15.63 9.52
C ALA A 385 5.24 16.78 8.99
N ASP A 386 6.10 17.33 9.85
CA ASP A 386 7.12 18.30 9.48
C ASP A 386 8.30 17.57 8.84
N ILE A 387 8.76 18.06 7.71
CA ILE A 387 9.82 17.44 6.92
C ILE A 387 10.94 18.45 6.70
N PRO A 388 12.21 18.07 6.90
CA PRO A 388 13.33 18.94 6.61
C PRO A 388 13.45 19.25 5.12
N PRO A 389 14.12 20.36 4.73
CA PRO A 389 14.23 20.78 3.34
C PRO A 389 14.87 19.72 2.46
N SER A 390 14.42 19.64 1.20
CA SER A 390 15.02 18.75 0.20
C SER A 390 16.42 19.25 -0.19
N ASN A 391 17.37 18.33 -0.35
CA ASN A 391 18.70 18.60 -0.88
C ASN A 391 18.76 18.57 -2.43
N SER A 392 17.69 18.20 -3.10
CA SER A 392 17.63 18.20 -4.56
C SER A 392 17.94 19.58 -5.13
N GLN A 393 18.80 19.65 -6.15
CA GLN A 393 19.26 20.89 -6.77
C GLN A 393 19.99 21.87 -5.81
N SER A 394 20.49 21.42 -4.67
CA SER A 394 21.42 22.20 -3.85
C SER A 394 22.85 22.13 -4.40
N VAL A 395 23.73 23.04 -3.95
CA VAL A 395 25.15 23.01 -4.32
C VAL A 395 25.80 21.70 -3.88
N ASN A 396 25.47 21.25 -2.68
CA ASN A 396 25.88 19.95 -2.16
C ASN A 396 24.64 19.05 -1.99
N ALA A 397 24.44 18.11 -2.89
CA ALA A 397 23.27 17.21 -2.87
C ALA A 397 23.18 16.32 -1.62
N SER A 398 24.30 16.05 -0.95
CA SER A 398 24.33 15.16 0.22
C SER A 398 23.70 15.81 1.47
N ASN A 399 24.02 17.08 1.75
CA ASN A 399 23.61 17.78 2.96
C ASN A 399 23.38 19.30 2.80
N GLY A 400 23.34 19.80 1.58
CA GLY A 400 23.42 21.22 1.27
C GLY A 400 22.37 22.14 1.93
N ARG A 401 21.13 21.69 2.11
CA ARG A 401 20.06 22.43 2.81
C ARG A 401 19.70 21.81 4.16
N ARG A 402 20.55 20.95 4.69
CA ARG A 402 20.37 20.35 6.00
C ARG A 402 21.43 20.85 6.98
N PRO A 403 21.15 20.84 8.28
CA PRO A 403 22.15 21.17 9.28
C PRO A 403 23.40 20.31 9.10
N SER A 404 24.57 20.95 9.08
CA SER A 404 25.85 20.32 8.77
C SER A 404 27.02 21.08 9.32
N THR A 405 28.22 20.61 9.04
CA THR A 405 29.49 21.33 9.40
C THR A 405 29.56 22.77 8.90
N THR A 406 28.88 23.08 7.79
CA THR A 406 28.92 24.43 7.17
C THR A 406 27.58 25.15 7.21
N ALA A 407 26.46 24.42 7.22
CA ALA A 407 25.12 24.98 7.02
C ALA A 407 24.23 24.88 8.26
N MET A 408 23.51 25.97 8.53
CA MET A 408 22.42 26.04 9.52
C MET A 408 21.18 26.67 8.87
N PRO A 409 20.30 25.84 8.22
CA PRO A 409 19.05 26.34 7.64
C PRO A 409 18.06 26.74 8.74
N PHE A 410 17.17 27.66 8.42
CA PHE A 410 16.05 28.01 9.28
C PHE A 410 14.93 26.91 9.21
N TYR A 411 14.15 26.80 10.28
CA TYR A 411 13.01 25.89 10.38
C TYR A 411 12.06 26.03 9.19
N GLY A 412 11.75 27.27 8.78
CA GLY A 412 10.86 27.56 7.66
C GLY A 412 11.35 27.13 6.28
N ALA A 413 12.61 26.72 6.13
CA ALA A 413 13.12 26.11 4.91
C ALA A 413 12.57 24.69 4.67
N GLY A 414 12.01 24.04 5.70
CA GLY A 414 11.30 22.76 5.59
C GLY A 414 9.86 22.92 5.09
N TYR A 415 9.10 21.81 5.15
CA TYR A 415 7.71 21.79 4.71
C TYR A 415 6.87 20.82 5.56
N THR A 416 5.55 20.96 5.52
CA THR A 416 4.65 19.93 6.03
C THR A 416 4.21 19.00 4.90
N ILE A 417 4.03 17.72 5.23
CA ILE A 417 3.33 16.77 4.36
C ILE A 417 2.07 16.29 5.06
N ASN A 418 0.97 16.18 4.32
CA ASN A 418 -0.32 15.74 4.82
C ASN A 418 -0.80 14.54 4.02
N ASN A 419 -1.22 13.47 4.71
CA ASN A 419 -1.86 12.32 4.10
C ASN A 419 -3.23 12.10 4.76
N ASN A 420 -4.30 12.34 4.00
CA ASN A 420 -5.68 12.24 4.47
C ASN A 420 -6.42 11.17 3.68
N ALA A 421 -7.18 10.32 4.38
CA ALA A 421 -7.96 9.26 3.76
C ALA A 421 -9.38 9.19 4.35
N ASP A 422 -10.37 8.92 3.50
CA ASP A 422 -11.73 8.53 3.84
C ASP A 422 -12.07 7.27 3.04
N ILE A 423 -12.49 6.19 3.72
CA ILE A 423 -12.77 4.90 3.10
C ILE A 423 -14.13 4.42 3.57
N PHE A 424 -15.05 4.19 2.63
CA PHE A 424 -16.40 3.70 2.84
C PHE A 424 -16.54 2.32 2.20
N ILE A 425 -17.12 1.35 2.92
CA ILE A 425 -17.31 -0.01 2.44
C ILE A 425 -18.69 -0.51 2.84
N GLY A 426 -19.48 -0.94 1.85
CA GLY A 426 -20.72 -1.69 2.05
C GLY A 426 -20.53 -3.13 1.58
N GLU A 427 -20.91 -4.13 2.37
CA GLU A 427 -20.81 -5.56 2.05
C GLU A 427 -22.12 -6.26 2.35
N LEU A 428 -22.68 -6.96 1.36
CA LEU A 428 -23.88 -7.80 1.47
C LEU A 428 -23.50 -9.26 1.21
N ASN A 429 -23.74 -10.12 2.19
CA ASN A 429 -23.61 -11.56 2.08
C ASN A 429 -25.00 -12.19 1.98
N THR A 430 -25.22 -12.98 0.92
CA THR A 430 -26.51 -13.65 0.65
C THR A 430 -26.29 -15.14 0.47
N ARG A 431 -27.08 -15.96 1.13
CA ARG A 431 -27.17 -17.40 0.88
C ARG A 431 -28.51 -17.70 0.20
N PHE A 432 -28.48 -18.02 -1.09
CA PHE A 432 -29.66 -18.31 -1.87
C PHE A 432 -30.26 -19.68 -1.48
N SER A 433 -29.40 -20.69 -1.33
CA SER A 433 -29.77 -22.07 -0.99
C SER A 433 -28.61 -22.77 -0.25
N ASN A 434 -28.77 -24.07 0.02
CA ASN A 434 -27.68 -24.93 0.53
C ASN A 434 -26.54 -25.11 -0.47
N ASN A 435 -26.78 -24.75 -1.74
CA ASN A 435 -25.85 -24.97 -2.84
C ASN A 435 -25.32 -23.68 -3.44
N ALA A 436 -25.81 -22.51 -3.04
CA ALA A 436 -25.42 -21.26 -3.67
C ALA A 436 -25.36 -20.09 -2.67
N SER A 437 -24.31 -19.30 -2.79
CA SER A 437 -24.11 -18.08 -2.02
C SER A 437 -23.49 -16.97 -2.86
N ASN A 438 -23.67 -15.73 -2.42
CA ASN A 438 -23.11 -14.55 -3.04
C ASN A 438 -22.56 -13.59 -2.00
N LYS A 439 -21.49 -12.89 -2.33
CA LYS A 439 -20.93 -11.76 -1.59
C LYS A 439 -20.81 -10.58 -2.55
N LEU A 440 -21.50 -9.48 -2.22
CA LEU A 440 -21.40 -8.19 -2.93
C LEU A 440 -20.72 -7.18 -2.02
N GLN A 441 -19.71 -6.45 -2.55
CA GLN A 441 -19.04 -5.38 -1.84
C GLN A 441 -18.86 -4.16 -2.74
N ILE A 442 -19.12 -2.98 -2.19
CA ILE A 442 -18.88 -1.69 -2.84
C ILE A 442 -17.97 -0.88 -1.90
N GLY A 443 -16.89 -0.34 -2.46
CA GLY A 443 -15.93 0.48 -1.74
C GLY A 443 -15.72 1.83 -2.44
N TYR A 444 -15.54 2.89 -1.64
CA TYR A 444 -15.06 4.18 -2.10
C TYR A 444 -13.91 4.66 -1.22
N THR A 445 -12.75 4.89 -1.84
CA THR A 445 -11.55 5.40 -1.19
C THR A 445 -11.22 6.78 -1.74
N LYS A 446 -11.13 7.77 -0.85
CA LYS A 446 -10.77 9.15 -1.15
C LYS A 446 -9.48 9.49 -0.42
N LEU A 447 -8.41 9.82 -1.17
CA LEU A 447 -7.13 10.27 -0.63
C LEU A 447 -6.88 11.71 -1.02
N ARG A 448 -6.34 12.50 -0.09
CA ARG A 448 -6.02 13.92 -0.27
C ARG A 448 -4.67 14.18 0.39
N ASP A 449 -3.62 14.14 -0.43
CA ASP A 449 -2.25 14.33 -0.02
C ASP A 449 -1.76 15.69 -0.52
N PHE A 450 -1.11 16.47 0.34
CA PHE A 450 -0.60 17.79 -0.04
C PHE A 450 0.56 18.23 0.85
N ARG A 451 1.37 19.15 0.33
CA ARG A 451 2.42 19.82 1.09
C ARG A 451 2.01 21.23 1.50
N GLY A 452 2.56 21.70 2.61
CA GLY A 452 2.41 23.05 3.13
C GLY A 452 3.73 23.60 3.66
N THR A 453 3.75 24.88 4.04
CA THR A 453 4.90 25.53 4.65
C THR A 453 4.93 25.32 6.16
N LEU A 454 6.12 25.45 6.76
CA LEU A 454 6.31 25.45 8.22
C LEU A 454 6.18 26.86 8.82
N THR A 455 6.25 27.91 8.01
CA THR A 455 6.10 29.31 8.40
C THR A 455 4.97 29.96 7.61
N SER A 456 4.45 31.08 8.10
CA SER A 456 3.37 31.83 7.43
C SER A 456 3.89 32.61 6.22
N GLY A 457 3.06 32.71 5.19
CA GLY A 457 3.29 33.57 4.03
C GLY A 457 4.01 32.88 2.86
N ASN A 458 3.83 33.47 1.68
CA ASN A 458 4.53 33.08 0.46
C ASN A 458 5.81 33.89 0.35
N PHE A 459 6.95 33.26 0.54
CA PHE A 459 8.26 33.89 0.45
C PHE A 459 9.19 33.00 -0.39
N PRO A 460 9.92 33.48 -1.40
CA PRO A 460 10.72 32.63 -2.27
C PRO A 460 11.81 31.90 -1.46
N GLN A 461 12.22 30.74 -1.93
CA GLN A 461 13.36 30.05 -1.33
C GLN A 461 14.64 30.80 -1.58
N VAL A 462 15.46 30.93 -0.54
CA VAL A 462 16.78 31.56 -0.63
C VAL A 462 17.85 30.62 -0.08
N ASP A 463 18.80 30.26 -0.94
CA ASP A 463 20.04 29.57 -0.58
C ASP A 463 21.18 30.58 -0.48
N ILE A 464 21.90 30.65 0.65
CA ILE A 464 23.07 31.50 0.85
C ILE A 464 24.31 30.63 1.07
N LEU A 465 25.38 30.90 0.33
CA LEU A 465 26.67 30.24 0.47
C LEU A 465 27.60 31.04 1.39
N ASP A 466 28.73 30.44 1.78
CA ASP A 466 29.73 30.97 2.72
C ASP A 466 30.78 31.91 2.10
N GLY A 467 30.67 32.23 0.81
CA GLY A 467 31.68 32.95 0.02
C GLY A 467 32.74 32.04 -0.62
N ASN A 468 32.87 30.79 -0.17
CA ASN A 468 33.78 29.75 -0.72
C ASN A 468 33.05 28.67 -1.47
N GLY A 469 31.75 28.85 -1.72
CA GLY A 469 30.92 27.93 -2.47
C GLY A 469 30.30 26.81 -1.64
N GLN A 470 30.42 26.83 -0.30
CA GLN A 470 29.72 25.86 0.55
C GLN A 470 28.39 26.42 1.02
N PRO A 471 27.36 25.56 1.24
CA PRO A 471 26.09 25.98 1.85
C PRO A 471 26.33 26.63 3.23
N TYR A 472 25.63 27.73 3.51
CA TYR A 472 25.69 28.45 4.78
C TYR A 472 24.35 28.49 5.50
N THR A 473 23.29 28.91 4.81
CA THR A 473 21.92 28.88 5.33
C THR A 473 20.89 28.85 4.21
N THR A 474 19.67 28.44 4.57
CA THR A 474 18.51 28.42 3.66
C THR A 474 17.26 28.86 4.43
N PHE A 475 16.38 29.61 3.79
CA PHE A 475 15.06 30.01 4.29
C PHE A 475 14.06 30.19 3.14
N GLY A 476 12.79 30.46 3.47
CA GLY A 476 11.72 30.66 2.50
C GLY A 476 10.98 29.38 2.12
N TYR A 477 10.09 29.49 1.18
CA TYR A 477 9.19 28.41 0.72
C TYR A 477 9.99 27.28 0.07
N GLU A 478 9.92 26.07 0.64
CA GLU A 478 10.65 24.91 0.10
C GLU A 478 10.27 24.70 -1.37
N ARG A 479 11.27 24.59 -2.25
CA ARG A 479 11.15 24.71 -3.71
C ARG A 479 10.24 23.68 -4.42
N PHE A 480 9.90 22.56 -3.76
CA PHE A 480 9.07 21.48 -4.30
C PHE A 480 7.68 21.43 -3.68
N THR A 481 7.32 22.41 -2.86
CA THR A 481 6.13 22.38 -2.01
C THR A 481 4.93 23.08 -2.60
N TYR A 482 5.12 24.23 -3.29
CA TYR A 482 4.00 25.01 -3.84
C TYR A 482 3.20 24.21 -4.86
N GLY A 483 1.87 24.12 -4.65
CA GLY A 483 0.97 23.37 -5.52
C GLY A 483 1.19 21.85 -5.54
N ASN A 484 2.03 21.31 -4.63
CA ASN A 484 2.28 19.87 -4.53
C ASN A 484 1.08 19.20 -3.86
N VAL A 485 0.17 18.70 -4.69
CA VAL A 485 -1.12 18.12 -4.31
C VAL A 485 -1.32 16.81 -5.07
N LEU A 486 -1.84 15.81 -4.40
CA LEU A 486 -2.29 14.56 -5.00
C LEU A 486 -3.69 14.21 -4.49
N ASN A 487 -4.67 14.28 -5.38
CA ASN A 487 -6.01 13.78 -5.12
C ASN A 487 -6.17 12.43 -5.81
N THR A 488 -6.63 11.43 -5.05
CA THR A 488 -6.92 10.09 -5.57
C THR A 488 -8.32 9.68 -5.16
N ASP A 489 -9.13 9.28 -6.13
CA ASP A 489 -10.46 8.72 -5.92
C ASP A 489 -10.51 7.31 -6.53
N VAL A 490 -10.94 6.32 -5.73
CA VAL A 490 -11.04 4.91 -6.16
C VAL A 490 -12.43 4.39 -5.83
N VAL A 491 -13.21 4.06 -6.85
CA VAL A 491 -14.46 3.30 -6.70
C VAL A 491 -14.19 1.84 -6.99
N GLN A 492 -14.64 0.97 -6.10
CA GLN A 492 -14.55 -0.49 -6.27
C GLN A 492 -15.93 -1.11 -6.18
N VAL A 493 -16.16 -2.09 -7.03
CA VAL A 493 -17.40 -2.88 -7.03
C VAL A 493 -17.04 -4.35 -7.14
N ASN A 494 -17.38 -5.14 -6.17
CA ASN A 494 -16.88 -6.51 -5.95
C ASN A 494 -17.99 -7.57 -5.78
N ASN A 495 -17.96 -8.76 -6.49
CA ASN A 495 -18.90 -9.91 -6.31
C ASN A 495 -18.25 -11.29 -6.40
N ILE A 496 -18.52 -12.16 -5.48
CA ILE A 496 -18.16 -13.58 -5.52
C ILE A 496 -19.44 -14.41 -5.43
N PHE A 497 -19.68 -15.25 -6.40
CA PHE A 497 -20.74 -16.25 -6.39
C PHE A 497 -20.14 -17.64 -6.27
N ASN A 498 -20.57 -18.39 -5.27
CA ASN A 498 -20.16 -19.78 -5.05
C ASN A 498 -21.32 -20.75 -5.31
N LEU A 499 -21.02 -21.84 -6.00
CA LEU A 499 -21.94 -22.92 -6.28
C LEU A 499 -21.35 -24.27 -5.85
N TYR A 500 -22.02 -24.97 -4.97
CA TYR A 500 -21.61 -26.26 -4.41
C TYR A 500 -22.35 -27.40 -5.07
N LYS A 501 -21.63 -28.31 -5.72
CA LYS A 501 -22.24 -29.49 -6.39
C LYS A 501 -21.40 -30.76 -6.17
N GLY A 502 -21.88 -31.66 -5.34
CA GLY A 502 -21.11 -32.86 -4.97
C GLY A 502 -19.73 -32.52 -4.40
N LYS A 503 -18.69 -33.02 -5.04
CA LYS A 503 -17.29 -32.78 -4.65
C LYS A 503 -16.70 -31.43 -5.16
N HIS A 504 -17.48 -30.65 -5.91
CA HIS A 504 -17.04 -29.40 -6.55
C HIS A 504 -17.57 -28.19 -5.82
N GLU A 505 -16.71 -27.18 -5.70
CA GLU A 505 -17.01 -25.84 -5.26
C GLU A 505 -16.58 -24.87 -6.36
N PHE A 506 -17.55 -24.49 -7.19
CA PHE A 506 -17.34 -23.51 -8.25
C PHE A 506 -17.41 -22.11 -7.68
N THR A 507 -16.41 -21.30 -7.98
CA THR A 507 -16.38 -19.86 -7.65
C THR A 507 -16.33 -19.07 -8.95
N PHE A 508 -17.27 -18.16 -9.12
CA PHE A 508 -17.30 -17.18 -10.19
C PHE A 508 -17.25 -15.78 -9.60
N GLY A 509 -16.53 -14.88 -10.22
CA GLY A 509 -16.49 -13.54 -9.69
C GLY A 509 -15.93 -12.50 -10.64
N THR A 510 -16.09 -11.26 -10.24
CA THR A 510 -15.56 -10.10 -10.95
C THR A 510 -14.95 -9.09 -10.00
N GLN A 511 -13.84 -8.31 -10.34
CA GLN A 511 -13.07 -7.33 -9.60
C GLN A 511 -12.92 -6.07 -10.44
N ASN A 512 -13.65 -4.97 -10.13
CA ASN A 512 -13.66 -3.74 -10.89
C ASN A 512 -13.18 -2.57 -10.05
N SER A 513 -12.24 -1.83 -10.55
CA SER A 513 -11.68 -0.66 -9.89
C SER A 513 -11.59 0.49 -10.89
N PHE A 514 -12.14 1.62 -10.51
CA PHE A 514 -12.12 2.86 -11.27
C PHE A 514 -11.33 3.86 -10.47
N LYS A 515 -10.18 4.29 -11.00
CA LYS A 515 -9.23 5.16 -10.32
C LYS A 515 -9.07 6.45 -11.08
N GLN A 516 -9.09 7.56 -10.35
CA GLN A 516 -8.82 8.89 -10.88
C GLN A 516 -7.73 9.54 -10.04
N TYR A 517 -6.72 10.07 -10.69
CA TYR A 517 -5.63 10.81 -10.07
C TYR A 517 -5.62 12.24 -10.56
N SER A 518 -5.33 13.18 -9.66
CA SER A 518 -5.10 14.58 -9.98
C SER A 518 -3.87 15.02 -9.19
N ASN A 519 -2.75 15.13 -9.89
CA ASN A 519 -1.44 15.46 -9.32
C ASN A 519 -1.00 16.83 -9.79
N GLY A 520 -0.62 17.69 -8.85
CA GLY A 520 0.03 18.97 -9.07
C GLY A 520 1.47 18.93 -8.59
N PHE A 521 2.41 19.28 -9.46
CA PHE A 521 3.82 19.34 -9.10
C PHE A 521 4.59 20.25 -10.06
N SER A 522 5.23 21.29 -9.53
CA SER A 522 6.18 22.13 -10.27
C SER A 522 7.26 22.66 -9.33
N PRO A 523 8.54 22.29 -9.52
CA PRO A 523 9.62 22.86 -8.72
C PRO A 523 9.76 24.36 -8.93
N ASN A 524 10.20 25.09 -7.90
CA ASN A 524 10.50 26.53 -7.96
C ASN A 524 9.30 27.43 -8.31
N TYR A 525 8.07 26.99 -8.09
CA TYR A 525 6.90 27.79 -8.43
C TYR A 525 6.81 29.08 -7.59
N ALA A 526 7.32 29.09 -6.37
CA ALA A 526 7.47 30.27 -5.53
C ALA A 526 8.75 31.09 -5.83
N GLY A 527 9.56 30.68 -6.80
CA GLY A 527 10.88 31.25 -7.05
C GLY A 527 11.95 30.75 -6.08
N ALA A 528 13.18 30.63 -6.55
CA ALA A 528 14.33 30.23 -5.75
C ALA A 528 15.57 31.05 -6.14
N PHE A 529 16.17 31.74 -5.15
CA PHE A 529 17.37 32.56 -5.31
C PHE A 529 18.56 31.86 -4.68
N ARG A 530 19.74 32.04 -5.26
CA ARG A 530 21.02 31.66 -4.66
C ARG A 530 21.97 32.83 -4.65
N PHE A 531 22.63 33.05 -3.50
CA PHE A 531 23.66 34.08 -3.29
C PHE A 531 24.97 33.42 -2.89
N ASN A 532 26.10 33.96 -3.38
CA ASN A 532 27.42 33.42 -3.07
C ASN A 532 27.87 33.76 -1.64
N SER A 533 27.26 34.76 -1.02
CA SER A 533 27.54 35.16 0.37
C SER A 533 26.34 35.87 0.98
N LEU A 534 26.36 36.01 2.32
CA LEU A 534 25.38 36.83 3.05
C LEU A 534 25.43 38.33 2.63
N ALA A 535 26.63 38.85 2.35
CA ALA A 535 26.81 40.22 1.85
C ALA A 535 26.14 40.39 0.48
N ASP A 536 26.21 39.38 -0.41
CA ASP A 536 25.57 39.45 -1.71
C ASP A 536 24.04 39.43 -1.57
N PHE A 537 23.51 38.71 -0.60
CA PHE A 537 22.06 38.75 -0.32
C PHE A 537 21.62 40.15 0.13
N TYR A 538 22.32 40.77 1.08
CA TYR A 538 22.00 42.13 1.53
C TYR A 538 22.13 43.15 0.42
N ALA A 539 23.15 43.03 -0.43
CA ALA A 539 23.32 43.90 -1.59
C ALA A 539 22.16 43.73 -2.59
N SER A 540 21.71 42.54 -2.81
CA SER A 540 20.55 42.26 -3.69
C SER A 540 19.26 42.80 -3.09
N ALA A 541 19.07 42.64 -1.79
CA ALA A 541 17.94 43.20 -1.05
C ALA A 541 17.92 44.74 -1.05
N ALA A 542 19.11 45.38 -1.22
CA ALA A 542 19.24 46.81 -1.42
C ALA A 542 19.16 47.24 -2.89
N GLY A 543 19.01 46.33 -3.84
CA GLY A 543 18.89 46.62 -5.28
C GLY A 543 20.21 46.92 -5.97
N THR A 544 21.39 46.58 -5.38
CA THR A 544 22.70 46.92 -5.92
C THR A 544 23.46 45.78 -6.58
N LYS A 545 23.11 44.54 -6.28
CA LYS A 545 23.75 43.33 -6.85
C LYS A 545 22.73 42.24 -7.13
N PRO A 546 22.67 41.66 -8.34
CA PRO A 546 21.75 40.56 -8.62
C PRO A 546 22.15 39.25 -7.90
N ALA A 547 21.20 38.35 -7.76
CA ALA A 547 21.43 36.97 -7.31
C ALA A 547 22.40 36.27 -8.27
N ALA A 548 23.20 35.36 -7.72
CA ALA A 548 24.09 34.50 -8.52
C ALA A 548 23.28 33.54 -9.40
N VAL A 549 22.15 33.02 -8.89
CA VAL A 549 21.23 32.15 -9.62
C VAL A 549 19.80 32.49 -9.22
N TYR A 550 18.91 32.45 -10.20
CA TYR A 550 17.47 32.52 -10.02
C TYR A 550 16.78 31.39 -10.81
N ASP A 551 15.90 30.67 -10.13
CA ASP A 551 15.02 29.66 -10.72
C ASP A 551 13.57 30.02 -10.47
N LEU A 552 12.71 29.93 -11.48
CA LEU A 552 11.28 30.16 -11.40
C LEU A 552 10.55 29.20 -12.32
N SER A 553 9.38 28.70 -11.89
CA SER A 553 8.40 28.13 -12.81
C SER A 553 7.04 28.78 -12.62
N TRP A 554 6.20 28.74 -13.67
CA TRP A 554 4.87 29.32 -13.67
C TRP A 554 3.93 28.52 -14.55
N SER A 555 2.63 28.55 -14.23
CA SER A 555 1.61 27.95 -15.09
C SER A 555 1.51 28.69 -16.43
N LEU A 556 1.37 27.94 -17.50
CA LEU A 556 1.10 28.50 -18.85
C LEU A 556 -0.39 28.52 -19.18
N THR A 557 -1.24 27.95 -18.32
CA THR A 557 -2.69 27.89 -18.45
C THR A 557 -3.44 28.86 -17.54
N GLY A 558 -2.72 29.58 -16.67
CA GLY A 558 -3.26 30.50 -15.64
C GLY A 558 -3.36 29.80 -14.29
N ASP A 559 -4.27 28.87 -14.11
CA ASP A 559 -4.38 28.09 -12.86
C ASP A 559 -3.23 27.08 -12.71
N PHE A 560 -2.94 26.66 -11.48
CA PHE A 560 -1.94 25.62 -11.23
C PHE A 560 -2.45 24.28 -11.77
N PRO A 561 -1.78 23.67 -12.80
CA PRO A 561 -2.31 22.49 -13.47
C PRO A 561 -2.30 21.26 -12.56
N LEU A 562 -3.43 20.56 -12.49
CA LEU A 562 -3.56 19.25 -11.88
C LEU A 562 -3.79 18.22 -13.00
N VAL A 563 -2.86 17.29 -13.15
CA VAL A 563 -2.89 16.27 -14.20
C VAL A 563 -2.72 14.87 -13.61
N GLY A 564 -3.24 13.87 -14.30
CA GLY A 564 -3.07 12.47 -13.87
C GLY A 564 -3.93 11.52 -14.68
N PRO A 565 -3.57 10.23 -14.69
CA PRO A 565 -4.30 9.22 -15.44
C PRO A 565 -5.67 8.92 -14.82
N LYS A 566 -6.63 8.54 -15.65
CA LYS A 566 -7.83 7.80 -15.26
C LYS A 566 -7.65 6.36 -15.70
N ASN A 567 -7.75 5.45 -14.75
CA ASN A 567 -7.53 4.04 -14.98
C ASN A 567 -8.77 3.21 -14.65
N THR A 568 -9.10 2.28 -15.53
CA THR A 568 -10.16 1.28 -15.32
C THR A 568 -9.56 -0.11 -15.35
N GLU A 569 -9.79 -0.86 -14.30
CA GLU A 569 -9.38 -2.27 -14.16
C GLU A 569 -10.65 -3.12 -14.01
N LEU A 570 -10.88 -4.02 -14.95
CA LEU A 570 -11.98 -4.97 -14.91
C LEU A 570 -11.40 -6.38 -14.92
N SER A 571 -11.88 -7.23 -14.05
CA SER A 571 -11.42 -8.61 -14.04
C SER A 571 -12.61 -9.57 -13.94
N LEU A 572 -12.48 -10.73 -14.55
CA LEU A 572 -13.39 -11.86 -14.41
C LEU A 572 -12.57 -13.08 -13.99
N PHE A 573 -13.15 -13.93 -13.16
CA PHE A 573 -12.50 -15.18 -12.79
C PHE A 573 -13.51 -16.31 -12.58
N ALA A 574 -13.03 -17.53 -12.83
CA ALA A 574 -13.73 -18.77 -12.57
C ALA A 574 -12.76 -19.80 -12.00
N GLN A 575 -13.21 -20.56 -11.02
CA GLN A 575 -12.41 -21.56 -10.31
C GLN A 575 -13.29 -22.76 -9.93
N ASP A 576 -12.69 -23.93 -9.94
CA ASP A 576 -13.22 -25.11 -9.27
C ASP A 576 -12.25 -25.57 -8.18
N LYS A 577 -12.75 -25.70 -6.97
CA LYS A 577 -12.08 -26.39 -5.87
C LYS A 577 -12.67 -27.80 -5.76
N PHE A 578 -11.97 -28.74 -6.37
CA PHE A 578 -12.39 -30.13 -6.51
C PHE A 578 -11.81 -30.99 -5.39
N ARG A 579 -12.68 -31.54 -4.57
CA ARG A 579 -12.32 -32.51 -3.54
C ARG A 579 -12.23 -33.92 -4.17
N VAL A 580 -11.04 -34.24 -4.68
CA VAL A 580 -10.76 -35.54 -5.34
C VAL A 580 -11.01 -36.67 -4.36
N LYS A 581 -10.44 -36.57 -3.15
CA LYS A 581 -10.68 -37.43 -1.97
C LYS A 581 -10.94 -36.51 -0.76
N ASP A 582 -11.38 -37.07 0.36
CA ASP A 582 -11.64 -36.30 1.55
C ASP A 582 -10.36 -35.64 2.11
N ASN A 583 -9.21 -36.23 1.88
CA ASN A 583 -7.89 -35.73 2.27
C ASN A 583 -7.10 -35.10 1.11
N PHE A 584 -7.65 -35.03 -0.13
CA PHE A 584 -6.97 -34.43 -1.28
C PHE A 584 -7.87 -33.43 -2.00
N THR A 585 -7.48 -32.17 -2.02
CA THR A 585 -8.17 -31.08 -2.70
C THR A 585 -7.28 -30.53 -3.82
N LEU A 586 -7.84 -30.40 -5.02
CA LEU A 586 -7.27 -29.73 -6.17
C LEU A 586 -8.05 -28.44 -6.43
N THR A 587 -7.36 -27.33 -6.62
CA THR A 587 -7.95 -26.03 -6.96
C THR A 587 -7.38 -25.62 -8.30
N TYR A 588 -8.22 -25.29 -9.27
CA TYR A 588 -7.76 -24.77 -10.57
C TYR A 588 -8.73 -23.71 -11.07
N GLY A 589 -8.19 -22.71 -11.71
CA GLY A 589 -8.99 -21.60 -12.16
C GLY A 589 -8.24 -20.68 -13.13
N ILE A 590 -8.99 -19.75 -13.68
CA ILE A 590 -8.50 -18.76 -14.61
C ILE A 590 -9.03 -17.38 -14.19
N ARG A 591 -8.17 -16.39 -14.32
CA ARG A 591 -8.49 -14.98 -14.11
C ARG A 591 -8.09 -14.20 -15.35
N ALA A 592 -8.95 -13.30 -15.79
CA ALA A 592 -8.75 -12.38 -16.89
C ALA A 592 -8.84 -10.95 -16.35
N ASP A 593 -7.77 -10.19 -16.49
CA ASP A 593 -7.65 -8.80 -16.02
C ASP A 593 -7.54 -7.87 -17.23
N TYR A 594 -8.57 -7.04 -17.47
CA TYR A 594 -8.60 -6.01 -18.49
C TYR A 594 -8.24 -4.67 -17.85
N VAL A 595 -7.24 -4.00 -18.41
CA VAL A 595 -6.74 -2.71 -17.93
C VAL A 595 -6.84 -1.70 -19.08
N SER A 596 -7.40 -0.53 -18.80
CA SER A 596 -7.46 0.58 -19.76
C SER A 596 -7.21 1.92 -19.09
N PHE A 597 -6.74 2.88 -19.87
CA PHE A 597 -6.57 4.28 -19.48
C PHE A 597 -7.47 5.15 -20.35
N ALA A 598 -8.06 6.18 -19.75
CA ALA A 598 -8.69 7.24 -20.53
C ALA A 598 -7.57 8.08 -21.18
N ASP A 599 -7.70 8.35 -22.45
CA ASP A 599 -6.76 9.18 -23.22
C ASP A 599 -6.91 10.64 -22.77
N ASN A 600 -5.93 11.12 -22.01
CA ASN A 600 -5.88 12.50 -21.49
C ASN A 600 -4.46 13.07 -21.43
N PHE A 601 -3.51 12.48 -22.16
CA PHE A 601 -2.14 12.99 -22.24
C PHE A 601 -1.97 14.05 -23.31
N LEU A 602 -1.04 14.97 -23.09
CA LEU A 602 -0.75 16.04 -24.02
C LEU A 602 0.19 15.56 -25.12
N TYR A 603 -0.24 15.65 -26.36
CA TYR A 603 0.55 15.32 -27.53
C TYR A 603 1.54 16.42 -27.90
N ASN A 604 2.82 16.07 -28.00
CA ASN A 604 3.88 16.97 -28.48
C ASN A 604 4.30 16.58 -29.91
N PRO A 605 3.91 17.36 -30.92
CA PRO A 605 4.18 17.05 -32.33
C PRO A 605 5.68 17.09 -32.66
N VAL A 606 6.48 17.88 -31.92
CA VAL A 606 7.93 17.93 -32.13
C VAL A 606 8.60 16.64 -31.71
N VAL A 607 8.20 16.10 -30.55
CA VAL A 607 8.77 14.83 -30.03
C VAL A 607 8.48 13.67 -30.96
N ASP A 608 7.30 13.60 -31.55
CA ASP A 608 6.90 12.52 -32.46
C ASP A 608 7.72 12.47 -33.74
N THR A 609 8.29 13.61 -34.16
CA THR A 609 9.18 13.69 -35.37
C THR A 609 10.62 13.31 -35.07
N LEU A 610 11.05 13.20 -33.81
CA LEU A 610 12.43 12.91 -33.44
C LEU A 610 12.77 11.42 -33.67
N SER A 611 13.88 11.17 -34.37
CA SER A 611 14.34 9.79 -34.69
C SER A 611 15.69 9.42 -34.06
N LYS A 612 16.27 10.30 -33.24
CA LYS A 612 17.63 10.13 -32.67
C LYS A 612 17.67 9.52 -31.26
N PHE A 613 16.54 9.07 -30.75
CA PHE A 613 16.52 8.33 -29.49
C PHE A 613 17.19 6.97 -29.63
N TYR A 614 17.60 6.40 -28.50
CA TYR A 614 18.24 5.09 -28.41
C TYR A 614 17.53 4.04 -29.27
N ASN A 615 18.28 3.34 -30.09
CA ASN A 615 17.80 2.32 -31.06
C ASN A 615 16.65 2.80 -32.00
N GLY A 616 16.56 4.08 -32.28
CA GLY A 616 15.53 4.62 -33.17
C GLY A 616 14.10 4.57 -32.57
N VAL A 617 13.97 4.45 -31.24
CA VAL A 617 12.66 4.49 -30.57
C VAL A 617 11.95 5.81 -30.93
N ARG A 618 10.70 5.72 -31.37
CA ARG A 618 9.81 6.87 -31.54
C ARG A 618 8.99 7.07 -30.30
N LEU A 619 8.95 8.32 -29.80
CA LEU A 619 8.22 8.67 -28.61
C LEU A 619 6.96 9.46 -29.00
N ASN A 620 5.80 9.00 -28.54
CA ASN A 620 4.54 9.74 -28.66
C ASN A 620 4.02 10.08 -27.26
N THR A 621 4.04 11.35 -26.89
CA THR A 621 3.69 11.81 -25.56
C THR A 621 2.19 11.76 -25.28
N GLY A 622 1.35 11.76 -26.33
CA GLY A 622 -0.11 11.76 -26.21
C GLY A 622 -0.73 10.37 -26.00
N LEU A 623 0.02 9.29 -26.27
CA LEU A 623 -0.50 7.94 -26.15
C LEU A 623 -0.38 7.41 -24.73
N ALA A 624 -1.51 7.10 -24.12
CA ALA A 624 -1.56 6.25 -22.93
C ALA A 624 -1.25 4.78 -23.30
N PRO A 625 -0.87 3.92 -22.35
CA PRO A 625 -0.82 2.49 -22.59
C PRO A 625 -2.12 1.97 -23.17
N ALA A 626 -2.04 1.20 -24.26
CA ALA A 626 -3.21 0.60 -24.90
C ALA A 626 -3.94 -0.34 -23.93
N ALA A 627 -5.23 -0.44 -24.13
CA ALA A 627 -6.02 -1.39 -23.34
C ALA A 627 -5.49 -2.82 -23.52
N SER A 628 -5.28 -3.51 -22.41
CA SER A 628 -4.65 -4.84 -22.40
C SER A 628 -5.48 -5.84 -21.60
N LEU A 629 -5.53 -7.06 -22.09
CA LEU A 629 -6.12 -8.22 -21.41
C LEU A 629 -4.99 -9.17 -21.00
N GLN A 630 -4.83 -9.40 -19.68
CA GLN A 630 -3.85 -10.34 -19.15
C GLN A 630 -4.56 -11.54 -18.53
N ILE A 631 -4.15 -12.73 -18.94
CA ILE A 631 -4.74 -14.00 -18.46
C ILE A 631 -3.81 -14.59 -17.40
N SER A 632 -4.40 -15.03 -16.30
CA SER A 632 -3.69 -15.56 -15.13
C SER A 632 -4.28 -16.92 -14.72
N PRO A 633 -3.90 -18.03 -15.37
CA PRO A 633 -4.25 -19.37 -14.94
C PRO A 633 -3.53 -19.74 -13.65
N ARG A 634 -4.18 -20.50 -12.77
CA ARG A 634 -3.62 -20.99 -11.51
C ARG A 634 -4.08 -22.39 -11.23
N ILE A 635 -3.19 -23.19 -10.64
CA ILE A 635 -3.47 -24.51 -10.11
C ILE A 635 -2.81 -24.64 -8.74
N GLY A 636 -3.51 -25.22 -7.79
CA GLY A 636 -3.00 -25.51 -6.46
C GLY A 636 -3.56 -26.81 -5.92
N PHE A 637 -2.86 -27.42 -5.00
CA PHE A 637 -3.31 -28.65 -4.33
C PHE A 637 -2.97 -28.64 -2.84
N ASN A 638 -3.73 -29.43 -2.10
CA ASN A 638 -3.50 -29.72 -0.70
C ASN A 638 -3.82 -31.20 -0.44
N TYR A 639 -2.86 -31.92 0.13
CA TYR A 639 -2.95 -33.34 0.41
C TYR A 639 -2.54 -33.64 1.84
N ASP A 640 -3.50 -34.04 2.68
CA ASP A 640 -3.27 -34.61 4.01
C ASP A 640 -3.01 -36.10 3.84
N VAL A 641 -1.75 -36.50 3.86
CA VAL A 641 -1.32 -37.84 3.42
C VAL A 641 -2.03 -38.98 4.16
N PHE A 642 -2.23 -38.81 5.47
CA PHE A 642 -2.79 -39.82 6.34
C PHE A 642 -4.23 -39.54 6.80
N ASP A 643 -4.83 -38.40 6.35
CA ASP A 643 -6.15 -37.91 6.77
C ASP A 643 -6.28 -37.69 8.30
N ASP A 644 -5.15 -37.44 8.98
CA ASP A 644 -5.04 -37.26 10.43
C ASP A 644 -4.37 -35.93 10.84
N GLN A 645 -4.08 -35.07 9.86
CA GLN A 645 -3.41 -33.78 10.05
C GLN A 645 -2.00 -33.91 10.69
N THR A 646 -1.28 -34.97 10.35
CA THR A 646 0.12 -35.19 10.81
C THR A 646 1.14 -34.91 9.71
N LEU A 647 0.77 -35.15 8.43
CA LEU A 647 1.62 -34.88 7.27
C LEU A 647 0.77 -34.27 6.13
N GLN A 648 1.06 -33.05 5.77
CA GLN A 648 0.42 -32.34 4.67
C GLN A 648 1.45 -31.94 3.61
N ILE A 649 1.13 -32.21 2.33
CA ILE A 649 1.90 -31.73 1.18
C ILE A 649 0.99 -30.77 0.41
N ARG A 650 1.48 -29.57 0.15
CA ARG A 650 0.72 -28.53 -0.54
C ARG A 650 1.60 -27.78 -1.53
N GLY A 651 0.96 -27.20 -2.54
CA GLY A 651 1.69 -26.41 -3.51
C GLY A 651 0.80 -25.93 -4.64
N GLY A 652 1.43 -25.28 -5.59
CA GLY A 652 0.73 -24.78 -6.77
C GLY A 652 1.65 -24.00 -7.70
N SER A 653 1.08 -23.58 -8.82
CA SER A 653 1.75 -22.79 -9.84
C SER A 653 0.73 -21.89 -10.55
N GLY A 654 1.16 -20.70 -10.98
CA GLY A 654 0.29 -19.79 -11.71
C GLY A 654 0.83 -18.40 -11.91
N LEU A 655 0.06 -17.60 -12.66
CA LEU A 655 0.37 -16.22 -12.98
C LEU A 655 -0.35 -15.25 -12.02
N PHE A 656 0.36 -14.19 -11.67
CA PHE A 656 -0.14 -13.11 -10.81
C PHE A 656 0.18 -11.76 -11.45
N GLN A 657 -0.82 -10.88 -11.52
CA GLN A 657 -0.72 -9.55 -12.08
C GLN A 657 -1.06 -8.52 -11.00
N GLY A 658 -0.32 -7.41 -10.98
CA GLY A 658 -0.56 -6.27 -10.10
C GLY A 658 -0.31 -4.94 -10.78
N PRO A 659 -0.93 -3.84 -10.33
CA PRO A 659 -0.69 -2.53 -10.88
C PRO A 659 0.74 -2.05 -10.57
N PRO A 660 1.37 -1.26 -11.47
CA PRO A 660 2.57 -0.50 -11.16
C PRO A 660 2.21 0.70 -10.25
N PRO A 661 3.18 1.37 -9.65
CA PRO A 661 2.97 2.71 -9.09
C PRO A 661 2.50 3.67 -10.18
N PHE A 662 1.32 4.29 -9.99
CA PHE A 662 0.70 5.13 -11.02
C PHE A 662 1.42 6.46 -11.25
N VAL A 663 2.29 6.89 -10.31
CA VAL A 663 3.18 8.04 -10.50
C VAL A 663 4.05 7.91 -11.75
N TRP A 664 4.45 6.69 -12.10
CA TRP A 664 5.27 6.46 -13.28
C TRP A 664 4.54 6.81 -14.57
N ILE A 665 3.27 6.43 -14.68
CA ILE A 665 2.40 6.78 -15.82
C ILE A 665 1.98 8.25 -15.74
N SER A 666 1.71 8.78 -14.54
CA SER A 666 1.36 10.19 -14.34
C SER A 666 2.46 11.15 -14.77
N ASN A 667 3.73 10.74 -14.66
CA ASN A 667 4.86 11.54 -15.11
C ASN A 667 4.82 11.85 -16.62
N GLN A 668 4.19 11.03 -17.44
CA GLN A 668 3.96 11.32 -18.86
C GLN A 668 3.01 12.51 -19.04
N ALA A 669 1.98 12.63 -18.23
CA ALA A 669 1.03 13.72 -18.30
C ALA A 669 1.65 15.10 -17.99
N SER A 670 2.67 15.14 -17.11
CA SER A 670 3.36 16.36 -16.68
C SER A 670 4.66 16.64 -17.46
N ASN A 671 5.33 15.61 -18.01
CA ASN A 671 6.64 15.71 -18.66
C ASN A 671 6.56 15.31 -20.15
N SER A 672 5.66 15.98 -20.89
CA SER A 672 5.46 15.77 -22.33
C SER A 672 6.21 16.78 -23.21
N GLY A 673 6.86 17.79 -22.60
CA GLY A 673 7.39 18.93 -23.34
C GLY A 673 6.30 19.89 -23.85
N MET A 674 5.03 19.53 -23.75
CA MET A 674 3.90 20.43 -23.88
C MET A 674 3.80 21.24 -22.59
N ALA A 675 3.81 22.51 -22.72
CA ALA A 675 4.01 23.38 -21.57
C ALA A 675 2.74 23.50 -20.74
N LEU A 676 2.66 22.73 -19.65
CA LEU A 676 1.85 23.05 -18.47
C LEU A 676 2.51 24.15 -17.66
N PHE A 677 3.84 24.13 -17.62
CA PHE A 677 4.67 25.10 -16.89
C PHE A 677 5.78 25.65 -17.79
N GLY A 678 5.96 26.97 -17.72
CA GLY A 678 7.18 27.62 -18.16
C GLY A 678 8.22 27.58 -17.04
N SER A 679 9.50 27.72 -17.37
CA SER A 679 10.57 27.79 -16.39
C SER A 679 11.72 28.67 -16.80
N ILE A 680 12.33 29.35 -15.81
CA ILE A 680 13.63 29.99 -15.87
C ILE A 680 14.54 29.17 -14.95
N THR A 681 15.71 28.77 -15.40
CA THR A 681 16.65 27.95 -14.63
C THR A 681 18.07 28.50 -14.76
N ASN A 682 18.80 28.57 -13.65
CA ASN A 682 20.18 29.06 -13.58
C ASN A 682 20.34 30.46 -14.20
N ALA A 683 19.32 31.31 -14.10
CA ALA A 683 19.35 32.65 -14.68
C ALA A 683 20.12 33.63 -13.77
N THR A 684 20.69 34.65 -14.39
CA THR A 684 21.41 35.76 -13.71
C THR A 684 20.72 37.08 -13.98
N GLY A 685 21.11 38.13 -13.24
CA GLY A 685 20.56 39.47 -13.47
C GLY A 685 19.27 39.81 -12.68
N TYR A 686 18.74 38.87 -11.90
CA TYR A 686 17.55 39.06 -11.08
C TYR A 686 17.91 39.55 -9.69
N MET A 687 17.30 40.68 -9.25
CA MET A 687 17.39 41.19 -7.90
C MET A 687 16.49 40.41 -6.95
N PHE A 688 16.83 40.27 -5.71
CA PHE A 688 15.97 39.67 -4.72
C PHE A 688 14.63 40.41 -4.61
N SER A 689 13.55 39.66 -4.56
CA SER A 689 12.22 40.16 -4.25
C SER A 689 11.48 39.15 -3.34
N PRO A 690 10.81 39.63 -2.27
CA PRO A 690 9.95 38.79 -1.44
C PRO A 690 8.65 38.40 -2.16
N ASP A 691 8.26 39.17 -3.17
CA ASP A 691 7.08 38.92 -4.00
C ASP A 691 7.38 37.79 -5.01
N ILE A 692 6.73 36.67 -4.83
CA ILE A 692 6.90 35.44 -5.66
C ILE A 692 6.40 35.61 -7.08
N ASP A 693 5.56 36.63 -7.35
CA ASP A 693 4.97 36.89 -8.66
C ASP A 693 5.68 37.95 -9.46
N LYS A 694 6.63 38.70 -8.84
CA LYS A 694 7.33 39.85 -9.49
C LYS A 694 7.94 39.54 -10.85
N TYR A 695 8.52 38.36 -10.99
CA TYR A 695 9.19 37.91 -12.24
C TYR A 695 8.41 36.87 -13.01
N ARG A 696 7.17 36.63 -12.62
CA ARG A 696 6.29 35.66 -13.31
C ARG A 696 5.78 36.24 -14.63
N PRO A 697 6.09 35.60 -15.75
CA PRO A 697 5.57 36.05 -17.04
C PRO A 697 4.06 35.83 -17.15
N THR A 698 3.43 36.59 -18.06
CA THR A 698 2.05 36.33 -18.45
C THR A 698 1.92 34.93 -19.03
N PRO A 699 0.94 34.10 -18.60
CA PRO A 699 0.74 32.76 -19.14
C PRO A 699 0.54 32.80 -20.67
N THR A 700 1.34 32.04 -21.38
CA THR A 700 1.23 31.87 -22.82
C THR A 700 1.39 30.38 -23.16
N PRO A 701 0.31 29.68 -23.56
CA PRO A 701 0.41 28.28 -23.94
C PRO A 701 1.39 28.06 -25.09
N GLY A 702 2.12 26.97 -25.06
CA GLY A 702 3.07 26.65 -26.12
C GLY A 702 4.02 25.50 -25.80
N LEU A 703 5.02 25.35 -26.66
CA LEU A 703 6.07 24.37 -26.53
C LEU A 703 7.24 24.93 -25.70
N SER A 704 7.79 24.15 -24.81
CA SER A 704 9.02 24.48 -24.10
C SER A 704 10.26 24.37 -24.98
N LYS A 705 11.28 25.21 -24.72
CA LYS A 705 12.59 25.13 -25.39
C LYS A 705 13.51 24.08 -24.76
N SER A 706 13.29 23.74 -23.50
CA SER A 706 14.07 22.74 -22.76
C SER A 706 13.16 21.98 -21.82
N TYR A 707 13.24 20.65 -21.86
CA TYR A 707 12.44 19.79 -21.01
C TYR A 707 12.99 18.37 -20.89
N SER A 708 12.52 17.62 -19.91
CA SER A 708 12.68 16.17 -19.84
C SER A 708 11.38 15.50 -20.25
N LEU A 709 11.51 14.30 -20.82
CA LEU A 709 10.37 13.49 -21.27
C LEU A 709 10.21 12.28 -20.34
N ASN A 710 8.96 11.94 -20.06
CA ASN A 710 8.58 10.62 -19.58
C ASN A 710 7.53 10.08 -20.53
N VAL A 711 7.78 8.92 -21.11
CA VAL A 711 6.86 8.29 -22.09
C VAL A 711 6.72 6.82 -21.75
N THR A 712 5.50 6.34 -21.71
CA THR A 712 5.19 4.93 -21.53
C THR A 712 5.01 4.25 -22.88
N ASP A 713 5.56 3.04 -23.03
CA ASP A 713 5.34 2.19 -24.19
C ASP A 713 3.82 2.01 -24.41
N PRO A 714 3.30 2.31 -25.63
CA PRO A 714 1.89 2.04 -25.91
C PRO A 714 1.48 0.58 -25.71
N ASN A 715 2.42 -0.37 -25.79
CA ASN A 715 2.19 -1.78 -25.55
C ASN A 715 2.48 -2.21 -24.10
N TYR A 716 2.73 -1.26 -23.19
CA TYR A 716 3.03 -1.56 -21.79
C TYR A 716 1.92 -2.35 -21.12
N LYS A 717 2.30 -3.43 -20.45
CA LYS A 717 1.41 -4.29 -19.65
C LYS A 717 1.74 -4.15 -18.18
N PHE A 718 0.75 -4.30 -17.32
CA PHE A 718 0.99 -4.33 -15.88
C PHE A 718 1.95 -5.46 -15.51
N PRO A 719 2.78 -5.28 -14.46
CA PRO A 719 3.67 -6.31 -13.96
C PRO A 719 2.97 -7.63 -13.76
N GLN A 720 3.52 -8.70 -14.34
CA GLN A 720 3.01 -10.04 -14.20
C GLN A 720 4.17 -10.99 -13.86
N VAL A 721 3.94 -11.88 -12.91
CA VAL A 721 4.91 -12.85 -12.44
C VAL A 721 4.34 -14.27 -12.47
N TRP A 722 5.18 -15.24 -12.77
CA TRP A 722 4.90 -16.66 -12.56
C TRP A 722 5.39 -17.06 -11.17
N LYS A 723 4.53 -17.64 -10.34
CA LYS A 723 4.90 -18.19 -9.02
C LYS A 723 4.65 -19.68 -8.97
N SER A 724 5.60 -20.43 -8.39
CA SER A 724 5.45 -21.85 -8.06
C SER A 724 5.92 -22.09 -6.64
N THR A 725 5.12 -22.79 -5.86
CA THR A 725 5.41 -23.12 -4.45
C THR A 725 5.18 -24.58 -4.20
N LEU A 726 6.06 -25.22 -3.42
CA LEU A 726 5.90 -26.55 -2.87
C LEU A 726 6.25 -26.53 -1.38
N ALA A 727 5.42 -27.13 -0.55
CA ALA A 727 5.63 -27.18 0.89
C ALA A 727 5.22 -28.52 1.49
N VAL A 728 5.91 -28.89 2.57
CA VAL A 728 5.63 -30.04 3.42
C VAL A 728 5.48 -29.55 4.85
N ASP A 729 4.35 -29.86 5.45
CA ASP A 729 4.05 -29.59 6.86
C ASP A 729 3.96 -30.92 7.60
N LYS A 730 4.74 -31.12 8.67
CA LYS A 730 4.79 -32.39 9.44
C LYS A 730 4.74 -32.14 10.94
N LYS A 731 3.93 -32.93 11.65
CA LYS A 731 3.99 -33.02 13.12
C LYS A 731 5.03 -34.03 13.56
N ILE A 732 5.97 -33.61 14.41
CA ILE A 732 7.02 -34.45 14.97
C ILE A 732 7.10 -34.14 16.47
N LEU A 733 6.81 -35.12 17.36
CA LEU A 733 6.89 -34.94 18.80
C LEU A 733 6.17 -33.70 19.35
N GLY A 734 5.01 -33.37 18.77
CA GLY A 734 4.21 -32.20 19.14
C GLY A 734 4.68 -30.85 18.54
N TRP A 735 5.76 -30.84 17.77
CA TRP A 735 6.19 -29.72 16.95
C TRP A 735 5.56 -29.83 15.56
N THR A 736 5.22 -28.68 14.97
CA THR A 736 4.91 -28.58 13.56
C THR A 736 6.14 -28.02 12.84
N VAL A 737 6.66 -28.79 11.89
CA VAL A 737 7.80 -28.42 11.03
C VAL A 737 7.25 -28.17 9.64
N THR A 738 7.55 -27.00 9.07
CA THR A 738 7.21 -26.61 7.71
C THR A 738 8.49 -26.38 6.91
N ALA A 739 8.65 -27.06 5.78
CA ALA A 739 9.64 -26.77 4.77
C ALA A 739 8.93 -26.30 3.50
N GLU A 740 9.27 -25.10 3.02
CA GLU A 740 8.61 -24.47 1.86
C GLU A 740 9.64 -23.90 0.90
N GLY A 741 9.46 -24.14 -0.40
CA GLY A 741 10.24 -23.55 -1.49
C GLY A 741 9.34 -22.79 -2.45
N THR A 742 9.74 -21.60 -2.85
CA THR A 742 9.01 -20.76 -3.82
C THR A 742 9.95 -20.21 -4.88
N TYR A 743 9.53 -20.34 -6.14
CA TYR A 743 10.16 -19.72 -7.31
C TYR A 743 9.24 -18.69 -7.91
N ILE A 744 9.76 -17.50 -8.20
CA ILE A 744 9.05 -16.39 -8.85
C ILE A 744 9.85 -15.98 -10.08
N LYS A 745 9.21 -15.89 -11.24
CA LYS A 745 9.78 -15.41 -12.50
C LYS A 745 9.01 -14.18 -12.98
N ASN A 746 9.71 -13.09 -13.25
CA ASN A 746 9.11 -11.92 -13.90
C ASN A 746 8.75 -12.26 -15.35
N ILE A 747 7.52 -11.96 -15.76
CA ILE A 747 7.03 -12.11 -17.14
C ILE A 747 6.97 -10.73 -17.82
N ASN A 748 6.38 -9.75 -17.12
CA ASN A 748 6.28 -8.36 -17.58
C ASN A 748 6.86 -7.46 -16.46
N ALA A 749 8.19 -7.52 -16.23
CA ALA A 749 8.83 -6.56 -15.32
C ALA A 749 8.76 -5.16 -15.91
N THR A 750 8.50 -4.15 -15.09
CA THR A 750 8.62 -2.74 -15.50
C THR A 750 10.09 -2.35 -15.54
N VAL A 751 10.53 -1.83 -16.67
CA VAL A 751 11.91 -1.31 -16.85
C VAL A 751 11.87 0.12 -17.38
N PHE A 752 12.89 0.88 -17.02
CA PHE A 752 13.06 2.27 -17.44
C PHE A 752 14.36 2.42 -18.22
N GLN A 753 14.29 3.10 -19.35
CA GLN A 753 15.44 3.43 -20.17
C GLN A 753 15.50 4.94 -20.40
N ASN A 754 16.67 5.56 -20.20
CA ASN A 754 16.89 6.92 -20.66
C ASN A 754 17.29 6.87 -22.13
N VAL A 755 16.33 6.95 -23.04
CA VAL A 755 16.56 6.85 -24.48
C VAL A 755 17.21 8.10 -25.09
N ALA A 756 17.47 9.14 -24.30
CA ALA A 756 18.33 10.26 -24.68
C ALA A 756 19.82 9.94 -24.55
N LEU A 757 20.19 8.81 -23.94
CA LEU A 757 21.59 8.34 -23.86
C LEU A 757 21.99 7.57 -25.14
N PRO A 758 23.29 7.52 -25.48
CA PRO A 758 23.75 6.71 -26.60
C PRO A 758 23.59 5.20 -26.34
N SER A 759 23.50 4.40 -27.41
CA SER A 759 23.36 2.94 -27.33
C SER A 759 24.61 2.23 -26.78
N THR A 760 25.78 2.85 -26.93
CA THR A 760 27.06 2.36 -26.41
C THR A 760 27.66 3.37 -25.48
N GLY A 761 28.22 2.91 -24.36
CA GLY A 761 29.01 3.79 -23.48
C GLY A 761 30.19 4.40 -24.20
N ASN A 762 30.44 5.67 -23.96
CA ASN A 762 31.46 6.46 -24.67
C ASN A 762 32.64 6.84 -23.78
N THR A 763 32.61 6.47 -22.50
CA THR A 763 33.70 6.63 -21.55
C THR A 763 33.73 5.48 -20.55
N THR A 764 34.89 5.27 -19.89
CA THR A 764 35.04 4.30 -18.82
C THR A 764 35.38 5.06 -17.52
N LEU A 765 34.73 4.69 -16.43
CA LEU A 765 35.04 5.21 -15.09
C LEU A 765 36.33 4.57 -14.57
N SER A 766 36.95 5.20 -13.55
CA SER A 766 38.21 4.72 -12.94
C SER A 766 38.10 3.31 -12.34
N ASP A 767 36.87 2.87 -12.00
CA ASP A 767 36.56 1.54 -11.48
C ASP A 767 36.22 0.50 -12.59
N GLY A 768 36.40 0.87 -13.88
CA GLY A 768 36.15 0.00 -15.02
C GLY A 768 34.72 -0.04 -15.54
N ARG A 769 33.76 0.62 -14.86
CA ARG A 769 32.35 0.67 -15.33
C ARG A 769 32.22 1.56 -16.57
N THR A 770 31.37 1.13 -17.48
CA THR A 770 30.99 1.95 -18.64
C THR A 770 30.17 3.15 -18.22
N ARG A 771 30.54 4.34 -18.68
CA ARG A 771 29.79 5.59 -18.49
C ARG A 771 29.14 6.00 -19.79
N PHE A 772 27.83 6.30 -19.71
CA PHE A 772 27.06 6.87 -20.82
C PHE A 772 27.00 8.39 -20.63
N VAL A 773 27.70 9.13 -21.46
CA VAL A 773 27.66 10.59 -21.45
C VAL A 773 26.51 11.03 -22.34
N LYS A 774 25.68 11.91 -21.79
CA LYS A 774 24.49 12.47 -22.40
C LYS A 774 24.78 12.99 -23.83
N ARG A 775 23.96 12.59 -24.82
CA ARG A 775 23.89 13.25 -26.11
C ARG A 775 22.82 14.34 -26.04
N SER A 776 23.09 15.50 -26.68
CA SER A 776 21.98 16.29 -27.17
C SER A 776 21.21 15.44 -28.19
N VAL A 777 20.02 15.04 -27.91
CA VAL A 777 19.14 14.28 -28.82
C VAL A 777 18.86 15.11 -30.09
N TYR A 778 19.20 16.40 -30.05
CA TYR A 778 18.76 17.37 -30.98
C TYR A 778 19.85 18.07 -31.74
N ASP A 779 21.10 17.90 -31.51
CA ASP A 779 22.00 18.66 -32.31
C ASP A 779 23.40 18.10 -32.47
N ALA A 780 23.71 17.61 -33.71
CA ALA A 780 25.07 17.49 -34.21
C ALA A 780 25.61 18.78 -34.85
N THR A 781 24.80 19.84 -34.95
CA THR A 781 25.10 21.04 -35.74
C THR A 781 25.30 22.34 -34.93
N GLY A 782 25.06 22.34 -33.60
CA GLY A 782 25.19 23.54 -32.76
C GLY A 782 24.09 24.61 -32.95
N ALA A 783 22.94 24.23 -33.55
CA ALA A 783 21.84 25.16 -33.75
C ALA A 783 21.24 25.67 -32.41
N ALA A 784 20.81 26.94 -32.39
CA ALA A 784 20.17 27.53 -31.22
C ALA A 784 18.90 26.77 -30.76
N GLN A 785 18.75 26.59 -29.46
CA GLN A 785 17.59 25.92 -28.89
C GLN A 785 16.33 26.75 -29.11
N THR A 786 15.34 26.15 -29.75
CA THR A 786 14.00 26.74 -29.98
C THR A 786 12.90 25.77 -29.56
N ALA A 787 11.64 26.21 -29.61
CA ALA A 787 10.53 25.29 -29.37
C ALA A 787 10.42 24.18 -30.41
N ALA A 788 10.87 24.47 -31.68
CA ALA A 788 10.96 23.46 -32.75
C ALA A 788 12.25 22.63 -32.68
N ASN A 789 13.27 23.09 -31.95
CA ASN A 789 14.55 22.43 -31.72
C ASN A 789 14.91 22.46 -30.21
N PRO A 790 14.19 21.73 -29.36
CA PRO A 790 14.32 21.80 -27.91
C PRO A 790 15.55 21.07 -27.39
N ASN A 791 16.04 21.51 -26.23
CA ASN A 791 17.01 20.75 -25.44
C ASN A 791 16.29 19.70 -24.59
N ILE A 792 16.38 18.42 -24.99
CA ILE A 792 15.80 17.33 -24.21
C ILE A 792 16.83 16.84 -23.20
N GLY A 793 16.54 17.15 -21.94
CA GLY A 793 17.42 16.84 -20.82
C GLY A 793 17.55 15.34 -20.56
N ASN A 794 16.45 14.66 -20.39
CA ASN A 794 16.31 13.20 -20.28
C ASN A 794 15.07 12.78 -21.07
N ALA A 795 15.04 11.55 -21.55
CA ALA A 795 13.87 10.92 -22.14
C ALA A 795 13.70 9.53 -21.52
N ILE A 796 12.92 9.49 -20.45
CA ILE A 796 12.67 8.24 -19.73
C ILE A 796 11.54 7.49 -20.43
N TYR A 797 11.85 6.32 -20.95
CA TYR A 797 10.92 5.40 -21.60
C TYR A 797 10.64 4.21 -20.71
N MET A 798 9.37 4.05 -20.30
CA MET A 798 8.90 2.95 -19.48
C MET A 798 8.32 1.84 -20.36
N THR A 799 8.84 0.63 -20.23
CA THR A 799 8.41 -0.54 -21.01
C THR A 799 8.47 -1.81 -20.15
N ASN A 800 8.24 -2.96 -20.76
CA ASN A 800 8.33 -4.26 -20.10
C ASN A 800 9.56 -5.06 -20.56
N ALA A 801 10.06 -5.91 -19.65
CA ALA A 801 11.07 -6.94 -19.94
C ALA A 801 10.70 -8.27 -19.26
N ASN A 802 11.11 -9.37 -19.86
CA ASN A 802 11.00 -10.72 -19.28
C ASN A 802 12.32 -11.11 -18.62
N ILE A 803 12.72 -10.37 -17.59
CA ILE A 803 13.99 -10.57 -16.88
C ILE A 803 13.77 -10.53 -15.36
N GLY A 804 14.68 -11.17 -14.65
CA GLY A 804 14.61 -11.26 -13.19
C GLY A 804 13.83 -12.47 -12.68
N TYR A 805 14.33 -13.02 -11.57
CA TYR A 805 13.67 -14.09 -10.83
C TYR A 805 14.00 -14.03 -9.34
N VAL A 806 13.20 -14.69 -8.54
CA VAL A 806 13.46 -14.92 -7.11
C VAL A 806 13.30 -16.40 -6.79
N LEU A 807 14.21 -16.94 -6.02
CA LEU A 807 14.13 -18.26 -5.41
C LEU A 807 14.31 -18.12 -3.91
N PHE A 808 13.38 -18.59 -3.11
CA PHE A 808 13.55 -18.64 -1.67
C PHE A 808 13.05 -19.95 -1.06
N GLY A 809 13.73 -20.37 0.01
CA GLY A 809 13.36 -21.53 0.81
C GLY A 809 13.21 -21.13 2.27
N THR A 810 12.16 -21.61 2.92
CA THR A 810 11.84 -21.36 4.33
C THR A 810 11.76 -22.67 5.10
N LEU A 811 12.43 -22.74 6.24
CA LEU A 811 12.24 -23.76 7.26
C LEU A 811 11.63 -23.08 8.50
N GLN A 812 10.50 -23.60 8.98
CA GLN A 812 9.80 -23.08 10.16
C GLN A 812 9.49 -24.20 11.12
N ILE A 813 9.68 -23.96 12.41
CA ILE A 813 9.27 -24.86 13.49
C ILE A 813 8.39 -24.11 14.48
N GLN A 814 7.28 -24.73 14.88
CA GLN A 814 6.35 -24.11 15.81
C GLN A 814 5.73 -25.13 16.75
N ARG A 815 5.50 -24.71 18.00
CA ARG A 815 4.78 -25.50 19.00
C ARG A 815 4.00 -24.60 19.93
N GLN A 816 2.76 -25.00 20.20
CA GLN A 816 1.90 -24.36 21.19
C GLN A 816 1.88 -25.22 22.44
N PHE A 817 2.37 -24.67 23.54
CA PHE A 817 2.18 -25.19 24.89
C PHE A 817 0.99 -24.49 25.55
N LYS A 818 0.61 -24.90 26.76
CA LYS A 818 -0.54 -24.29 27.47
C LYS A 818 -0.40 -22.76 27.60
N ASN A 819 0.77 -22.27 28.02
CA ASN A 819 1.05 -20.86 28.30
C ASN A 819 2.24 -20.29 27.49
N LEU A 820 2.81 -21.06 26.56
CA LEU A 820 3.96 -20.66 25.76
C LEU A 820 3.72 -21.06 24.31
N ALA A 821 3.92 -20.13 23.38
CA ALA A 821 4.01 -20.42 21.96
C ALA A 821 5.44 -20.17 21.49
N VAL A 822 6.03 -21.16 20.84
CA VAL A 822 7.36 -21.06 20.23
C VAL A 822 7.21 -21.14 18.72
N ASN A 823 7.80 -20.16 18.02
CA ASN A 823 7.90 -20.14 16.57
C ASN A 823 9.31 -19.64 16.19
N ALA A 824 10.01 -20.43 15.40
CA ALA A 824 11.30 -20.06 14.83
C ALA A 824 11.30 -20.37 13.34
N SER A 825 11.90 -19.49 12.54
CA SER A 825 12.00 -19.68 11.10
C SER A 825 13.32 -19.16 10.54
N TYR A 826 13.76 -19.78 9.47
CA TYR A 826 14.90 -19.37 8.68
C TYR A 826 14.50 -19.34 7.21
N THR A 827 14.77 -18.22 6.53
CA THR A 827 14.54 -18.08 5.09
C THR A 827 15.84 -17.68 4.41
N ARG A 828 16.21 -18.43 3.37
CA ARG A 828 17.29 -18.06 2.44
C ARG A 828 16.68 -17.67 1.10
N GLN A 829 17.17 -16.57 0.54
CA GLN A 829 16.67 -16.00 -0.70
C GLN A 829 17.81 -15.66 -1.65
N THR A 830 17.55 -15.86 -2.94
CA THR A 830 18.35 -15.33 -4.05
C THR A 830 17.39 -14.60 -5.00
N ALA A 831 17.72 -13.37 -5.33
CA ALA A 831 16.95 -12.55 -6.26
C ALA A 831 17.86 -11.91 -7.29
N THR A 832 17.41 -11.86 -8.54
CA THR A 832 18.00 -11.06 -9.61
C THR A 832 16.92 -10.12 -10.13
N ASP A 833 17.24 -8.86 -10.32
CA ASP A 833 16.31 -7.86 -10.86
C ASP A 833 16.61 -7.54 -12.33
N ALA A 834 15.74 -6.72 -12.95
CA ALA A 834 15.83 -6.30 -14.33
C ALA A 834 16.96 -5.28 -14.57
#